data_4aea4d8dbed65311cd84cf0ff550ea22
#
_entry.id   4aea4d8dbed65311cd84cf0ff550ea22
#
_cell.length_a   1.000
_cell.length_b   1.000
_cell.length_c   1.000
_cell.angle_alpha   90.00
_cell.angle_beta   90.00
_cell.angle_gamma   90.00
#
_symmetry.space_group_name_H-M   'P 1'
#
loop_
_entity.id
_entity.type
_entity.pdbx_description
1 polymer ?
#
loop_
_entity_poly.entity_id
_entity_poly.type
_entity_poly.pdbx_seq_one_letter_code
_entity_poly.pdbx_strand_id
1 'polypeptide(L)'
;MRMVINDILSIEDKQAMIAGEAGDLIQYFDLNNLEEVKRTLSERDKHFFECLAWLIKNERMEIKIVVPKDGEGIAHSKCGLFSDGLNRVAFEGSCNFSRTALIDNLESLTAFCDWDGQGDVYKAEDIAEDFERTFFGRDDSVVYLKADDVKAGIYANFKHKEIGELMRDEQNLILRRLNDNLPLSIQAILNKAQKKVESIVKKLEGQNIDVLKEKEPRFPFDEPRGYQKQAYENWKVKQKGLFAMATGTGKTLTSLNCLLNIWKKFHFYKAIILVPTITLVDQWEDECKRFHFNHITKVSSKNPKWKTELDSIKTKESIKIDGEESSFIIIATYASFARENIFRELVNFNRNTTRQMLLIADEAHNMGAGRILDRLGGVKFARRIGLSATPERQFDDSGNKAIMEFFGCENGYTFEFNMKEAIDKGYLCRYKYFPHIVHLNDAEMAEYMRISLQLAKFFNQEKESFPKGDDILMRLLLKRKRIVHKAQEKEVIFQQIVQERYTEKGNLKYTLVYVPEGTRPDDETADVFDSIESVNDDDFSENLIDTYTGIVQDVSKTTTVKKFVSGIKERNEILEKFACGDIEVLTSMKCLDEGVDVPRSEMAIFCASTGNPRQFIQRRGRILRKHPDKHIAIIHDL
;
A
#
# COMPACT_ATOMS: atom_id res chain seq x y z
N MET A 1 5.31 24.31 2.03
CA MET A 1 4.54 25.27 2.85
C MET A 1 4.09 26.40 1.95
N ARG A 2 2.84 26.85 2.06
CA ARG A 2 2.33 28.03 1.35
C ARG A 2 1.94 29.07 2.38
N MET A 3 2.26 30.32 2.11
CA MET A 3 2.01 31.44 3.04
C MET A 3 1.49 32.64 2.26
N VAL A 4 0.46 33.29 2.78
CA VAL A 4 0.00 34.60 2.33
C VAL A 4 0.33 35.60 3.42
N ILE A 5 1.05 36.64 3.08
CA ILE A 5 1.44 37.72 3.98
C ILE A 5 0.68 38.96 3.58
N ASN A 6 0.07 39.59 4.57
CA ASN A 6 -0.59 40.88 4.40
C ASN A 6 0.33 42.00 4.75
N ASP A 7 0.48 42.98 3.89
CA ASP A 7 1.33 44.16 4.14
C ASP A 7 0.49 45.43 4.33
N ILE A 8 0.98 46.36 5.12
CA ILE A 8 0.35 47.66 5.38
C ILE A 8 1.12 48.72 4.60
N LEU A 9 0.53 49.19 3.50
CA LEU A 9 1.10 50.32 2.75
C LEU A 9 0.64 51.67 3.32
N SER A 10 1.50 52.66 3.24
CA SER A 10 1.10 54.05 3.51
C SER A 10 0.09 54.54 2.46
N ILE A 11 -0.67 55.61 2.79
CA ILE A 11 -1.65 56.18 1.85
C ILE A 11 -0.96 56.71 0.58
N GLU A 12 0.27 57.24 0.70
CA GLU A 12 1.06 57.76 -0.42
C GLU A 12 1.54 56.63 -1.35
N ASP A 13 1.94 55.48 -0.79
CA ASP A 13 2.38 54.32 -1.56
C ASP A 13 1.22 53.67 -2.31
N LYS A 14 0.02 53.66 -1.71
CA LYS A 14 -1.20 53.18 -2.33
C LYS A 14 -1.58 54.04 -3.53
N GLN A 15 -1.43 55.37 -3.42
CA GLN A 15 -1.70 56.30 -4.53
C GLN A 15 -0.71 56.10 -5.70
N ALA A 16 0.57 55.88 -5.39
CA ALA A 16 1.59 55.57 -6.38
C ALA A 16 1.33 54.23 -7.11
N MET A 17 0.87 53.18 -6.39
CA MET A 17 0.47 51.90 -7.01
C MET A 17 -0.72 52.04 -7.94
N ILE A 18 -1.74 52.80 -7.54
CA ILE A 18 -2.94 53.05 -8.35
C ILE A 18 -2.59 53.85 -9.62
N ALA A 19 -1.61 54.76 -9.52
CA ALA A 19 -1.11 55.54 -10.64
C ALA A 19 -0.22 54.74 -11.64
N GLY A 20 0.12 53.49 -11.35
CA GLY A 20 0.96 52.66 -12.20
C GLY A 20 2.45 52.97 -12.15
N GLU A 21 2.90 53.79 -11.19
CA GLU A 21 4.30 54.20 -10.98
C GLU A 21 5.06 53.20 -10.09
N ALA A 22 4.88 51.93 -10.31
CA ALA A 22 5.31 50.82 -9.44
C ALA A 22 6.84 50.57 -9.41
N GLY A 23 7.66 51.52 -9.85
CA GLY A 23 9.13 51.34 -9.91
C GLY A 23 9.83 51.36 -8.55
N ASP A 24 9.28 52.08 -7.54
CA ASP A 24 9.98 52.38 -6.28
C ASP A 24 9.34 51.80 -5.01
N LEU A 25 8.33 50.97 -5.13
CA LEU A 25 7.59 50.39 -4.01
C LEU A 25 8.33 49.27 -3.23
N ILE A 26 9.57 48.98 -3.62
CA ILE A 26 10.42 47.94 -3.03
C ILE A 26 10.96 48.36 -1.63
N GLN A 27 10.77 49.61 -1.18
CA GLN A 27 11.38 50.12 0.05
C GLN A 27 10.58 49.84 1.35
N TYR A 28 9.39 49.30 1.31
CA TYR A 28 8.48 49.21 2.47
C TYR A 28 8.51 47.92 3.29
N PHE A 29 8.94 46.83 2.75
CA PHE A 29 9.46 45.76 3.58
C PHE A 29 10.93 46.09 3.83
N ASP A 30 11.21 46.89 4.88
CA ASP A 30 12.56 47.35 5.13
C ASP A 30 13.46 46.20 5.59
N LEU A 31 13.93 45.43 4.60
CA LEU A 31 14.88 44.34 4.78
C LEU A 31 16.21 44.82 5.37
N ASN A 32 16.51 46.15 5.31
CA ASN A 32 17.66 46.73 5.96
C ASN A 32 17.50 46.76 7.49
N ASN A 33 16.30 46.75 8.01
CA ASN A 33 15.99 46.66 9.44
C ASN A 33 16.00 45.22 9.98
N LEU A 34 16.07 44.18 9.13
CA LEU A 34 16.18 42.79 9.57
C LEU A 34 17.41 42.52 10.45
N GLU A 35 18.51 43.23 10.25
CA GLU A 35 19.69 43.14 11.14
C GLU A 35 19.40 43.70 12.53
N GLU A 36 18.66 44.78 12.63
CA GLU A 36 18.26 45.38 13.90
C GLU A 36 17.21 44.54 14.61
N VAL A 37 16.22 44.05 13.85
CA VAL A 37 15.22 43.06 14.30
C VAL A 37 15.90 41.78 14.81
N LYS A 38 16.92 41.29 14.12
CA LYS A 38 17.69 40.11 14.53
C LYS A 38 18.37 40.25 15.89
N ARG A 39 18.80 41.47 16.26
CA ARG A 39 19.41 41.74 17.57
C ARG A 39 18.39 41.67 18.71
N THR A 40 17.14 41.94 18.43
CA THR A 40 16.04 41.95 19.42
C THR A 40 15.28 40.61 19.50
N LEU A 41 15.49 39.69 18.56
CA LEU A 41 14.82 38.39 18.52
C LEU A 41 15.29 37.47 19.65
N SER A 42 14.34 36.78 20.28
CA SER A 42 14.63 35.67 21.20
C SER A 42 15.29 34.50 20.44
N GLU A 43 15.90 33.56 21.16
CA GLU A 43 16.46 32.34 20.55
C GLU A 43 15.41 31.56 19.77
N ARG A 44 14.16 31.54 20.26
CA ARG A 44 13.03 30.86 19.61
C ARG A 44 12.66 31.55 18.29
N ASP A 45 12.59 32.85 18.27
CA ASP A 45 12.27 33.60 17.05
C ASP A 45 13.38 33.46 16.01
N LYS A 46 14.65 33.49 16.44
CA LYS A 46 15.79 33.20 15.55
C LYS A 46 15.68 31.80 14.94
N HIS A 47 15.36 30.80 15.75
CA HIS A 47 15.17 29.44 15.29
C HIS A 47 14.02 29.33 14.28
N PHE A 48 12.90 30.03 14.51
CA PHE A 48 11.79 30.10 13.56
C PHE A 48 12.23 30.64 12.18
N PHE A 49 12.97 31.77 12.15
CA PHE A 49 13.47 32.32 10.90
C PHE A 49 14.56 31.44 10.25
N GLU A 50 15.36 30.73 11.01
CA GLU A 50 16.30 29.73 10.49
C GLU A 50 15.56 28.54 9.84
N CYS A 51 14.43 28.10 10.40
CA CYS A 51 13.55 27.11 9.78
C CYS A 51 12.94 27.63 8.47
N LEU A 52 12.50 28.89 8.42
CA LEU A 52 12.01 29.51 7.19
C LEU A 52 13.10 29.60 6.12
N ALA A 53 14.32 30.01 6.50
CA ALA A 53 15.47 30.05 5.59
C ALA A 53 15.78 28.68 4.99
N TRP A 54 15.67 27.59 5.80
CA TRP A 54 15.83 26.24 5.32
C TRP A 54 14.71 25.83 4.32
N LEU A 55 13.45 26.18 4.61
CA LEU A 55 12.32 25.91 3.70
C LEU A 55 12.46 26.64 2.37
N ILE A 56 12.95 27.89 2.39
CA ILE A 56 13.22 28.68 1.17
C ILE A 56 14.36 28.06 0.38
N LYS A 57 15.49 27.71 1.02
CA LYS A 57 16.66 27.08 0.40
C LYS A 57 16.30 25.78 -0.35
N ASN A 58 15.39 25.00 0.22
CA ASN A 58 14.99 23.70 -0.32
C ASN A 58 13.73 23.79 -1.19
N GLU A 59 13.33 24.99 -1.62
CA GLU A 59 12.14 25.23 -2.48
C GLU A 59 10.84 24.62 -1.92
N ARG A 60 10.74 24.50 -0.60
CA ARG A 60 9.59 23.93 0.11
C ARG A 60 8.62 24.98 0.62
N MET A 61 8.86 26.25 0.31
CA MET A 61 8.03 27.38 0.73
C MET A 61 7.69 28.29 -0.44
N GLU A 62 6.40 28.53 -0.60
CA GLU A 62 5.86 29.53 -1.52
C GLU A 62 5.22 30.67 -0.69
N ILE A 63 5.56 31.92 -1.01
CA ILE A 63 5.05 33.11 -0.32
C ILE A 63 4.32 33.98 -1.35
N LYS A 64 3.15 34.45 -0.97
CA LYS A 64 2.41 35.52 -1.67
C LYS A 64 2.27 36.69 -0.73
N ILE A 65 2.48 37.89 -1.22
CA ILE A 65 2.24 39.12 -0.48
C ILE A 65 1.03 39.80 -1.08
N VAL A 66 0.06 40.14 -0.27
CA VAL A 66 -1.18 40.77 -0.67
C VAL A 66 -1.43 42.08 0.08
N VAL A 67 -2.10 43.02 -0.58
CA VAL A 67 -2.51 44.30 0.00
C VAL A 67 -3.96 44.54 -0.37
N PRO A 68 -4.83 45.01 0.54
CA PRO A 68 -6.21 45.35 0.22
C PRO A 68 -6.30 46.39 -0.89
N LYS A 69 -7.20 46.18 -1.87
CA LYS A 69 -7.36 47.03 -3.05
C LYS A 69 -7.97 48.41 -2.72
N ASP A 70 -8.87 48.44 -1.73
CA ASP A 70 -9.66 49.63 -1.40
C ASP A 70 -8.96 50.57 -0.37
N GLY A 71 -7.74 50.27 0.01
CA GLY A 71 -6.92 51.19 0.79
C GLY A 71 -7.35 51.46 2.23
N GLU A 72 -8.53 51.09 2.65
CA GLU A 72 -9.04 51.23 4.00
C GLU A 72 -9.28 49.86 4.62
N GLY A 73 -8.38 49.41 5.47
CA GLY A 73 -8.52 48.19 6.23
C GLY A 73 -7.36 47.22 6.05
N ILE A 74 -7.05 46.55 7.12
CA ILE A 74 -6.14 45.39 7.15
C ILE A 74 -7.01 44.18 6.84
N ALA A 75 -6.62 43.31 5.91
CA ALA A 75 -7.24 42.00 5.82
C ALA A 75 -6.96 41.25 7.14
N HIS A 76 -7.93 41.32 8.06
CA HIS A 76 -7.76 40.83 9.44
C HIS A 76 -7.91 39.31 9.56
N SER A 77 -8.25 38.65 8.50
CA SER A 77 -8.40 37.18 8.52
C SER A 77 -7.04 36.51 8.65
N LYS A 78 -6.78 36.00 9.84
CA LYS A 78 -5.57 35.23 10.16
C LYS A 78 -5.98 33.80 10.26
N CYS A 79 -5.97 33.14 9.13
CA CYS A 79 -6.34 31.76 8.99
C CYS A 79 -5.20 30.95 8.39
N GLY A 80 -5.20 29.67 8.64
CA GLY A 80 -4.23 28.75 8.07
C GLY A 80 -4.73 27.32 8.06
N LEU A 81 -4.04 26.51 7.30
CA LEU A 81 -4.36 25.12 7.13
C LEU A 81 -3.11 24.26 7.26
N PHE A 82 -3.14 23.28 8.14
CA PHE A 82 -2.17 22.18 8.19
C PHE A 82 -2.79 20.94 7.58
N SER A 83 -2.07 20.26 6.69
CA SER A 83 -2.52 18.99 6.11
C SER A 83 -1.34 18.02 5.97
N ASP A 84 -1.56 16.76 6.33
CA ASP A 84 -0.63 15.66 6.08
C ASP A 84 -1.04 14.82 4.86
N GLY A 85 -2.08 15.27 4.13
CA GLY A 85 -2.65 14.58 2.98
C GLY A 85 -3.82 13.63 3.31
N LEU A 86 -4.01 13.30 4.59
CA LEU A 86 -5.12 12.49 5.10
C LEU A 86 -6.04 13.31 5.99
N ASN A 87 -5.46 14.14 6.85
CA ASN A 87 -6.16 14.96 7.82
C ASN A 87 -5.84 16.43 7.60
N ARG A 88 -6.80 17.30 7.93
CA ARG A 88 -6.65 18.75 7.86
C ARG A 88 -7.04 19.38 9.18
N VAL A 89 -6.23 20.35 9.61
CA VAL A 89 -6.54 21.23 10.72
C VAL A 89 -6.51 22.65 10.19
N ALA A 90 -7.66 23.27 10.10
CA ALA A 90 -7.76 24.69 9.80
C ALA A 90 -7.82 25.50 11.10
N PHE A 91 -7.32 26.72 11.07
CA PHE A 91 -7.41 27.62 12.20
C PHE A 91 -7.75 29.03 11.74
N GLU A 92 -8.48 29.73 12.59
CA GLU A 92 -8.86 31.13 12.40
C GLU A 92 -8.73 31.86 13.75
N GLY A 93 -8.22 33.09 13.74
CA GLY A 93 -8.08 33.86 14.97
C GLY A 93 -7.45 35.23 14.78
N SER A 94 -7.12 35.87 15.90
CA SER A 94 -6.47 37.16 15.93
C SER A 94 -4.93 37.10 15.88
N CYS A 95 -4.36 35.90 15.90
CA CYS A 95 -2.92 35.67 16.02
C CYS A 95 -2.16 36.12 14.76
N ASN A 96 -1.45 37.22 14.84
CA ASN A 96 -0.49 37.63 13.80
C ASN A 96 0.80 36.82 13.88
N PHE A 97 1.42 36.53 12.72
CA PHE A 97 2.82 36.07 12.68
C PHE A 97 3.80 37.23 13.01
N SER A 98 3.50 38.02 14.04
CA SER A 98 4.37 39.03 14.56
C SER A 98 4.85 38.65 15.97
N ARG A 99 6.01 39.13 16.38
CA ARG A 99 6.58 38.89 17.71
C ARG A 99 5.58 39.21 18.82
N THR A 100 4.96 40.38 18.76
CA THR A 100 4.03 40.86 19.77
C THR A 100 2.79 39.96 19.89
N ALA A 101 2.29 39.45 18.78
CA ALA A 101 1.11 38.59 18.76
C ALA A 101 1.40 37.15 19.24
N LEU A 102 2.59 36.62 18.92
CA LEU A 102 2.95 35.25 19.29
C LEU A 102 3.45 35.13 20.75
N ILE A 103 3.91 36.22 21.38
CA ILE A 103 4.62 36.15 22.64
C ILE A 103 3.98 37.04 23.73
N ASP A 104 3.55 38.24 23.39
CA ASP A 104 3.19 39.26 24.34
C ASP A 104 1.67 39.54 24.47
N ASN A 105 0.86 39.13 23.50
CA ASN A 105 -0.59 39.35 23.47
C ASN A 105 -1.39 38.08 23.86
N LEU A 106 -2.53 38.32 24.51
CA LEU A 106 -3.56 37.29 24.68
C LEU A 106 -4.31 37.13 23.33
N GLU A 107 -3.93 36.14 22.56
CA GLU A 107 -4.52 35.85 21.27
C GLU A 107 -5.47 34.65 21.36
N SER A 108 -6.59 34.72 20.66
CA SER A 108 -7.51 33.59 20.53
C SER A 108 -7.36 32.91 19.18
N LEU A 109 -7.25 31.61 19.19
CA LEU A 109 -7.18 30.76 18.00
C LEU A 109 -8.26 29.69 18.10
N THR A 110 -9.13 29.60 17.12
CA THR A 110 -10.09 28.51 16.97
C THR A 110 -9.54 27.55 15.93
N ALA A 111 -9.48 26.24 16.27
CA ALA A 111 -9.05 25.21 15.36
C ALA A 111 -10.23 24.32 14.98
N PHE A 112 -10.30 23.93 13.72
CA PHE A 112 -11.31 23.05 13.13
C PHE A 112 -10.61 21.82 12.58
N CYS A 113 -10.98 20.65 13.08
CA CYS A 113 -10.38 19.37 12.68
C CYS A 113 -11.35 18.60 11.81
N ASP A 114 -10.91 18.11 10.65
CA ASP A 114 -11.76 17.37 9.71
C ASP A 114 -12.22 15.97 10.20
N TRP A 115 -11.88 15.61 11.44
CA TRP A 115 -12.33 14.39 12.12
C TRP A 115 -13.27 14.65 13.32
N ASP A 116 -13.50 15.91 13.72
CA ASP A 116 -14.26 16.22 14.94
C ASP A 116 -15.78 16.37 14.70
N GLY A 117 -16.23 16.55 13.48
CA GLY A 117 -17.63 16.61 13.13
C GLY A 117 -17.93 17.33 11.81
N GLN A 118 -19.16 17.20 11.32
CA GLN A 118 -19.54 17.77 10.02
C GLN A 118 -19.37 19.29 9.95
N GLY A 119 -19.62 20.01 11.05
CA GLY A 119 -19.44 21.46 11.12
C GLY A 119 -17.97 21.87 10.97
N ASP A 120 -17.06 21.14 11.58
CA ASP A 120 -15.63 21.41 11.51
C ASP A 120 -15.05 21.06 10.13
N VAL A 121 -15.58 20.01 9.48
CA VAL A 121 -15.23 19.68 8.08
C VAL A 121 -15.59 20.84 7.15
N TYR A 122 -16.82 21.38 7.23
CA TYR A 122 -17.25 22.52 6.41
C TYR A 122 -16.41 23.77 6.65
N LYS A 123 -16.09 24.06 7.91
CA LYS A 123 -15.23 25.20 8.25
C LYS A 123 -13.80 25.03 7.75
N ALA A 124 -13.24 23.83 7.85
CA ALA A 124 -11.92 23.53 7.32
C ALA A 124 -11.86 23.61 5.78
N GLU A 125 -12.96 23.25 5.11
CA GLU A 125 -13.10 23.39 3.65
C GLU A 125 -13.22 24.85 3.23
N ASP A 126 -14.07 25.64 3.89
CA ASP A 126 -14.28 27.07 3.65
C ASP A 126 -12.97 27.86 3.77
N ILE A 127 -12.22 27.63 4.87
CA ILE A 127 -10.91 28.25 5.09
C ILE A 127 -9.89 27.80 4.02
N ALA A 128 -9.96 26.54 3.60
CA ALA A 128 -9.09 26.02 2.54
C ALA A 128 -9.40 26.67 1.18
N GLU A 129 -10.67 26.83 0.83
CA GLU A 129 -11.09 27.49 -0.42
C GLU A 129 -10.70 28.95 -0.45
N ASP A 130 -10.90 29.70 0.65
CA ASP A 130 -10.49 31.10 0.77
C ASP A 130 -8.97 31.27 0.65
N PHE A 131 -8.22 30.40 1.32
CA PHE A 131 -6.77 30.39 1.18
C PHE A 131 -6.32 30.09 -0.25
N GLU A 132 -6.87 29.07 -0.88
CA GLU A 132 -6.55 28.69 -2.26
C GLU A 132 -6.93 29.79 -3.25
N ARG A 133 -8.08 30.44 -3.06
CA ARG A 133 -8.53 31.58 -3.87
C ARG A 133 -7.51 32.71 -3.82
N THR A 134 -7.10 33.13 -2.62
CA THR A 134 -6.13 34.20 -2.41
C THR A 134 -4.75 33.78 -2.88
N PHE A 135 -4.28 32.56 -2.57
CA PHE A 135 -2.95 32.09 -2.94
C PHE A 135 -2.73 32.00 -4.45
N PHE A 136 -3.73 31.59 -5.20
CA PHE A 136 -3.65 31.45 -6.66
C PHE A 136 -4.04 32.71 -7.46
N GLY A 137 -4.16 33.85 -6.81
CA GLY A 137 -4.41 35.12 -7.49
C GLY A 137 -5.83 35.28 -8.00
N ARG A 138 -6.80 34.62 -7.38
CA ARG A 138 -8.21 34.65 -7.76
C ARG A 138 -9.08 35.53 -6.87
N ASP A 139 -8.44 36.27 -5.96
CA ASP A 139 -9.09 37.21 -5.05
C ASP A 139 -9.00 38.62 -5.60
N ASP A 140 -10.13 39.13 -6.10
CA ASP A 140 -10.23 40.47 -6.70
C ASP A 140 -10.19 41.61 -5.68
N SER A 141 -10.26 41.31 -4.39
CA SER A 141 -10.23 42.30 -3.30
C SER A 141 -8.82 42.73 -2.90
N VAL A 142 -7.79 42.02 -3.37
CA VAL A 142 -6.40 42.26 -3.02
C VAL A 142 -5.52 42.53 -4.25
N VAL A 143 -4.40 43.20 -4.04
CA VAL A 143 -3.31 43.37 -5.00
C VAL A 143 -2.15 42.48 -4.60
N TYR A 144 -1.54 41.80 -5.56
CA TYR A 144 -0.42 40.88 -5.34
C TYR A 144 0.91 41.56 -5.58
N LEU A 145 1.81 41.47 -4.59
CA LEU A 145 3.17 41.98 -4.67
C LEU A 145 4.18 40.85 -4.93
N LYS A 146 5.36 41.20 -5.43
CA LYS A 146 6.47 40.24 -5.63
C LYS A 146 7.04 39.83 -4.26
N ALA A 147 7.19 38.54 -4.03
CA ALA A 147 7.69 37.96 -2.79
C ALA A 147 9.20 37.61 -2.84
N ASP A 148 9.87 37.84 -3.96
CA ASP A 148 11.26 37.39 -4.15
C ASP A 148 12.24 38.13 -3.24
N ASP A 149 12.02 39.43 -2.98
CA ASP A 149 12.86 40.25 -2.10
C ASP A 149 12.72 39.82 -0.64
N VAL A 150 11.53 39.42 -0.18
CA VAL A 150 11.28 38.90 1.18
C VAL A 150 11.99 37.56 1.36
N LYS A 151 11.91 36.67 0.39
CA LYS A 151 12.65 35.40 0.42
C LYS A 151 14.15 35.61 0.45
N ALA A 152 14.66 36.50 -0.38
CA ALA A 152 16.08 36.86 -0.43
C ALA A 152 16.55 37.45 0.88
N GLY A 153 15.76 38.35 1.49
CA GLY A 153 16.07 38.97 2.79
C GLY A 153 16.11 37.96 3.94
N ILE A 154 15.15 37.06 4.04
CA ILE A 154 15.17 35.98 5.04
C ILE A 154 16.39 35.08 4.82
N TYR A 155 16.65 34.68 3.60
CA TYR A 155 17.77 33.81 3.26
C TYR A 155 19.13 34.46 3.57
N ALA A 156 19.31 35.76 3.29
CA ALA A 156 20.56 36.48 3.53
C ALA A 156 20.85 36.72 5.02
N ASN A 157 19.82 36.93 5.85
CA ASN A 157 19.97 37.39 7.23
C ASN A 157 20.00 36.25 8.27
N PHE A 158 19.53 35.07 7.97
CA PHE A 158 19.49 33.96 8.93
C PHE A 158 20.42 32.82 8.54
N LYS A 159 20.96 32.12 9.56
CA LYS A 159 21.92 31.03 9.35
C LYS A 159 21.31 29.91 8.53
N HIS A 160 22.08 29.43 7.57
CA HIS A 160 21.72 28.24 6.75
C HIS A 160 22.10 26.95 7.50
N LYS A 161 21.23 26.53 8.41
CA LYS A 161 21.40 25.27 9.14
C LYS A 161 20.83 24.10 8.36
N GLU A 162 21.41 22.94 8.54
CA GLU A 162 20.84 21.70 8.01
C GLU A 162 19.72 21.18 8.91
N ILE A 163 18.82 20.36 8.37
CA ILE A 163 17.62 19.90 9.09
C ILE A 163 17.95 19.20 10.41
N GLY A 164 19.07 18.48 10.50
CA GLY A 164 19.53 17.83 11.73
C GLY A 164 19.93 18.82 12.83
N GLU A 165 20.50 19.98 12.47
CA GLU A 165 20.82 21.06 13.40
C GLU A 165 19.55 21.76 13.88
N LEU A 166 18.63 22.06 12.95
CA LEU A 166 17.34 22.66 13.29
C LEU A 166 16.53 21.77 14.23
N MET A 167 16.51 20.47 14.01
CA MET A 167 15.80 19.53 14.91
C MET A 167 16.46 19.45 16.30
N ARG A 168 17.77 19.54 16.40
CA ARG A 168 18.47 19.60 17.69
C ARG A 168 18.20 20.91 18.44
N ASP A 169 18.16 22.02 17.73
CA ASP A 169 17.81 23.31 18.32
C ASP A 169 16.38 23.31 18.84
N GLU A 170 15.42 22.76 18.08
CA GLU A 170 14.05 22.57 18.53
C GLU A 170 13.97 21.68 19.78
N GLN A 171 14.72 20.59 19.81
CA GLN A 171 14.81 19.71 20.98
C GLN A 171 15.30 20.46 22.22
N ASN A 172 16.35 21.28 22.07
CA ASN A 172 16.90 22.09 23.16
C ASN A 172 15.91 23.16 23.66
N LEU A 173 15.18 23.80 22.76
CA LEU A 173 14.14 24.77 23.10
C LEU A 173 12.98 24.13 23.88
N ILE A 174 12.55 22.95 23.47
CA ILE A 174 11.50 22.18 24.18
C ILE A 174 11.99 21.78 25.58
N LEU A 175 13.23 21.28 25.70
CA LEU A 175 13.81 20.86 27.00
C LEU A 175 13.95 22.06 27.96
N ARG A 176 14.39 23.22 27.48
CA ARG A 176 14.45 24.44 28.31
C ARG A 176 13.06 24.82 28.81
N ARG A 177 12.05 24.80 27.95
CA ARG A 177 10.67 25.15 28.33
C ARG A 177 10.03 24.14 29.28
N LEU A 178 10.39 22.87 29.22
CA LEU A 178 9.93 21.85 30.20
C LEU A 178 10.46 22.07 31.61
N ASN A 179 11.56 22.82 31.76
CA ASN A 179 12.11 23.21 33.05
C ASN A 179 11.36 24.41 33.67
N ASP A 180 10.50 25.10 32.93
CA ASP A 180 9.67 26.18 33.43
C ASP A 180 8.48 25.61 34.23
N ASN A 181 7.97 26.40 35.18
CA ASN A 181 6.81 26.01 35.98
C ASN A 181 5.51 26.16 35.16
N LEU A 182 5.20 25.17 34.34
CA LEU A 182 4.09 25.17 33.38
C LEU A 182 2.89 24.34 33.89
N PRO A 183 1.66 24.67 33.48
CA PRO A 183 0.48 23.83 33.71
C PRO A 183 0.69 22.41 33.19
N LEU A 184 0.13 21.39 33.87
CA LEU A 184 0.27 19.97 33.53
C LEU A 184 -0.17 19.64 32.10
N SER A 185 -1.20 20.33 31.59
CA SER A 185 -1.68 20.17 30.20
C SER A 185 -0.61 20.59 29.18
N ILE A 186 0.09 21.68 29.43
CA ILE A 186 1.16 22.18 28.54
C ILE A 186 2.39 21.26 28.65
N GLN A 187 2.73 20.81 29.86
CA GLN A 187 3.82 19.85 30.05
C GLN A 187 3.56 18.55 29.27
N ALA A 188 2.33 18.04 29.26
CA ALA A 188 1.95 16.84 28.51
C ALA A 188 2.15 17.03 27.00
N ILE A 189 1.78 18.19 26.45
CA ILE A 189 1.97 18.54 25.03
C ILE A 189 3.46 18.62 24.69
N LEU A 190 4.25 19.33 25.51
CA LEU A 190 5.68 19.47 25.29
C LEU A 190 6.43 18.12 25.38
N ASN A 191 6.06 17.26 26.33
CA ASN A 191 6.62 15.91 26.43
C ASN A 191 6.30 15.05 25.19
N LYS A 192 5.10 15.19 24.62
CA LYS A 192 4.72 14.51 23.36
C LYS A 192 5.53 15.05 22.18
N ALA A 193 5.70 16.38 22.11
CA ALA A 193 6.52 17.03 21.08
C ALA A 193 7.99 16.60 21.20
N GLN A 194 8.55 16.58 22.41
CA GLN A 194 9.92 16.13 22.68
C GLN A 194 10.15 14.70 22.16
N LYS A 195 9.29 13.75 22.51
CA LYS A 195 9.41 12.35 22.02
C LYS A 195 9.40 12.28 20.49
N LYS A 196 8.57 13.10 19.84
CA LYS A 196 8.49 13.16 18.37
C LYS A 196 9.78 13.73 17.77
N VAL A 197 10.29 14.83 18.30
CA VAL A 197 11.54 15.46 17.85
C VAL A 197 12.73 14.53 18.09
N GLU A 198 12.84 13.91 19.27
CA GLU A 198 13.87 12.90 19.56
C GLU A 198 13.85 11.73 18.56
N SER A 199 12.66 11.25 18.20
CA SER A 199 12.52 10.19 17.18
C SER A 199 13.02 10.64 15.82
N ILE A 200 12.78 11.92 15.44
CA ILE A 200 13.27 12.50 14.19
C ILE A 200 14.79 12.69 14.25
N VAL A 201 15.32 13.25 15.35
CA VAL A 201 16.76 13.44 15.55
C VAL A 201 17.50 12.09 15.47
N LYS A 202 17.02 11.06 16.17
CA LYS A 202 17.59 9.70 16.10
C LYS A 202 17.56 9.14 14.68
N LYS A 203 16.47 9.35 13.92
CA LYS A 203 16.39 8.95 12.52
C LYS A 203 17.39 9.71 11.65
N LEU A 204 17.56 11.02 11.88
CA LEU A 204 18.51 11.85 11.16
C LEU A 204 19.95 11.53 11.56
N GLU A 205 20.24 11.26 12.82
CA GLU A 205 21.57 10.84 13.30
C GLU A 205 21.93 9.43 12.86
N GLY A 206 20.97 8.50 12.84
CA GLY A 206 21.13 7.18 12.21
C GLY A 206 21.30 7.27 10.69
N GLN A 207 20.85 8.39 10.09
CA GLN A 207 21.04 8.70 8.68
C GLN A 207 22.33 9.52 8.40
N ASN A 208 22.94 10.16 9.39
CA ASN A 208 24.13 11.01 9.20
C ASN A 208 25.44 10.26 8.89
N ILE A 209 25.40 8.94 8.79
CA ILE A 209 26.46 8.17 8.11
C ILE A 209 26.11 7.97 6.62
N ASP A 210 24.87 8.25 6.15
CA ASP A 210 24.35 7.95 4.81
C ASP A 210 23.50 9.06 4.13
N VAL A 211 23.45 10.29 4.59
CA VAL A 211 22.44 11.31 4.17
C VAL A 211 22.83 12.14 2.94
N LEU A 212 23.69 11.69 2.07
CA LEU A 212 23.89 12.33 0.75
C LEU A 212 24.00 11.37 -0.43
N LYS A 213 23.49 10.15 -0.29
CA LYS A 213 23.05 9.35 -1.44
C LYS A 213 21.68 8.79 -1.08
N GLU A 214 20.64 9.08 -1.87
CA GLU A 214 19.50 8.16 -1.95
C GLU A 214 20.11 6.78 -1.95
N LYS A 215 19.75 5.93 -0.95
CA LYS A 215 20.37 4.60 -0.87
C LYS A 215 20.16 3.94 -2.20
N GLU A 216 21.27 3.73 -2.93
CA GLU A 216 21.20 3.11 -4.25
C GLU A 216 20.42 1.80 -4.18
N PRO A 217 19.58 1.51 -5.16
CA PRO A 217 18.86 0.25 -5.22
C PRO A 217 19.82 -0.93 -5.05
N ARG A 218 19.50 -1.80 -4.10
CA ARG A 218 20.32 -2.99 -3.80
C ARG A 218 19.45 -4.19 -3.45
N PHE A 219 20.01 -5.36 -3.56
CA PHE A 219 19.34 -6.56 -3.10
C PHE A 219 19.22 -6.54 -1.56
N PRO A 220 18.06 -6.88 -0.96
CA PRO A 220 17.82 -6.71 0.49
C PRO A 220 18.59 -7.70 1.38
N PHE A 221 19.26 -8.67 0.80
CA PHE A 221 20.14 -9.64 1.48
C PHE A 221 21.55 -9.53 0.88
N ASP A 222 22.48 -10.33 1.37
CA ASP A 222 23.87 -10.31 0.86
C ASP A 222 23.91 -10.49 -0.66
N GLU A 223 23.24 -11.53 -1.18
CA GLU A 223 23.12 -11.75 -2.62
C GLU A 223 21.87 -12.56 -3.02
N PRO A 224 21.45 -12.46 -4.30
CA PRO A 224 20.41 -13.33 -4.83
C PRO A 224 20.85 -14.79 -4.83
N ARG A 225 19.92 -15.67 -4.52
CA ARG A 225 20.14 -17.13 -4.57
C ARG A 225 20.50 -17.58 -5.98
N GLY A 226 21.22 -18.70 -6.12
CA GLY A 226 21.68 -19.19 -7.42
C GLY A 226 20.59 -19.33 -8.47
N TYR A 227 19.43 -19.87 -8.10
CA TYR A 227 18.29 -19.99 -9.01
C TYR A 227 17.68 -18.64 -9.39
N GLN A 228 17.74 -17.62 -8.51
CA GLN A 228 17.27 -16.26 -8.83
C GLN A 228 18.20 -15.56 -9.82
N LYS A 229 19.52 -15.80 -9.69
CA LYS A 229 20.52 -15.36 -10.68
C LYS A 229 20.25 -16.05 -12.04
N GLN A 230 20.00 -17.36 -12.03
CA GLN A 230 19.69 -18.10 -13.25
C GLN A 230 18.41 -17.62 -13.93
N ALA A 231 17.36 -17.32 -13.17
CA ALA A 231 16.12 -16.75 -13.71
C ALA A 231 16.38 -15.42 -14.45
N TYR A 232 17.21 -14.55 -13.88
CA TYR A 232 17.63 -13.33 -14.55
C TYR A 232 18.44 -13.60 -15.83
N GLU A 233 19.41 -14.52 -15.77
CA GLU A 233 20.23 -14.88 -16.93
C GLU A 233 19.38 -15.39 -18.11
N ASN A 234 18.38 -16.23 -17.83
CA ASN A 234 17.46 -16.72 -18.85
C ASN A 234 16.59 -15.59 -19.42
N TRP A 235 16.07 -14.71 -18.54
CA TRP A 235 15.18 -13.63 -18.94
C TRP A 235 15.88 -12.52 -19.73
N LYS A 236 17.12 -12.17 -19.37
CA LYS A 236 17.84 -11.04 -19.99
C LYS A 236 18.01 -11.17 -21.51
N VAL A 237 17.94 -12.38 -22.05
CA VAL A 237 18.12 -12.66 -23.48
C VAL A 237 16.99 -12.05 -24.31
N LYS A 238 15.73 -12.35 -23.94
CA LYS A 238 14.55 -11.84 -24.65
C LYS A 238 13.91 -10.64 -23.94
N GLN A 239 14.19 -10.42 -22.68
CA GLN A 239 13.56 -9.44 -21.78
C GLN A 239 12.02 -9.60 -21.70
N LYS A 240 11.53 -10.76 -22.06
CA LYS A 240 10.16 -11.23 -21.89
C LYS A 240 10.23 -12.64 -21.35
N GLY A 241 9.37 -12.94 -20.38
CA GLY A 241 9.40 -14.27 -19.80
C GLY A 241 8.34 -14.52 -18.75
N LEU A 242 8.01 -15.80 -18.59
CA LEU A 242 7.12 -16.32 -17.57
C LEU A 242 7.94 -17.20 -16.62
N PHE A 243 7.93 -16.87 -15.32
CA PHE A 243 8.62 -17.61 -14.28
C PHE A 243 7.61 -18.51 -13.54
N ALA A 244 7.71 -19.81 -13.81
CA ALA A 244 6.94 -20.84 -13.12
C ALA A 244 7.66 -21.23 -11.83
N MET A 245 7.38 -20.55 -10.73
CA MET A 245 8.10 -20.72 -9.46
C MET A 245 7.14 -21.07 -8.32
N ALA A 246 7.47 -22.08 -7.54
CA ALA A 246 6.67 -22.50 -6.39
C ALA A 246 6.42 -21.35 -5.39
N THR A 247 5.27 -21.40 -4.71
CA THR A 247 4.96 -20.44 -3.65
C THR A 247 5.99 -20.54 -2.52
N GLY A 248 6.43 -19.40 -1.98
CA GLY A 248 7.43 -19.36 -0.91
C GLY A 248 8.90 -19.38 -1.39
N THR A 249 9.15 -19.47 -2.70
CA THR A 249 10.52 -19.46 -3.25
C THR A 249 11.05 -18.07 -3.59
N GLY A 250 10.31 -17.00 -3.29
CA GLY A 250 10.75 -15.62 -3.52
C GLY A 250 10.57 -15.12 -4.95
N LYS A 251 9.42 -15.40 -5.57
CA LYS A 251 9.01 -14.86 -6.89
C LYS A 251 9.22 -13.35 -6.98
N THR A 252 8.70 -12.61 -6.00
CA THR A 252 8.83 -11.15 -5.88
C THR A 252 10.28 -10.69 -5.89
N LEU A 253 11.12 -11.30 -5.04
CA LEU A 253 12.56 -11.00 -4.98
C LEU A 253 13.26 -11.29 -6.31
N THR A 254 12.86 -12.35 -7.02
CA THR A 254 13.43 -12.72 -8.32
C THR A 254 13.10 -11.68 -9.39
N SER A 255 11.87 -11.20 -9.45
CA SER A 255 11.47 -10.18 -10.42
C SER A 255 12.06 -8.81 -10.11
N LEU A 256 12.10 -8.41 -8.83
CA LEU A 256 12.75 -7.18 -8.39
C LEU A 256 14.28 -7.22 -8.60
N ASN A 257 14.91 -8.41 -8.52
CA ASN A 257 16.30 -8.57 -8.93
C ASN A 257 16.51 -8.30 -10.43
N CYS A 258 15.55 -8.66 -11.29
CA CYS A 258 15.60 -8.28 -12.70
C CYS A 258 15.54 -6.76 -12.87
N LEU A 259 14.66 -6.07 -12.13
CA LEU A 259 14.57 -4.61 -12.15
C LEU A 259 15.86 -3.96 -11.60
N LEU A 260 16.45 -4.53 -10.55
CA LEU A 260 17.73 -4.09 -10.00
C LEU A 260 18.87 -4.19 -11.02
N ASN A 261 18.93 -5.26 -11.79
CA ASN A 261 19.93 -5.42 -12.84
C ASN A 261 19.71 -4.45 -14.02
N ILE A 262 18.46 -4.04 -14.31
CA ILE A 262 18.17 -2.95 -15.22
C ILE A 262 18.77 -1.65 -14.68
N TRP A 263 18.52 -1.33 -13.40
CA TRP A 263 19.08 -0.15 -12.77
C TRP A 263 20.62 -0.15 -12.77
N LYS A 264 21.25 -1.26 -12.43
CA LYS A 264 22.72 -1.40 -12.46
C LYS A 264 23.31 -1.11 -13.84
N LYS A 265 22.56 -1.40 -14.90
CA LYS A 265 23.01 -1.19 -16.29
C LYS A 265 22.75 0.22 -16.80
N PHE A 266 21.63 0.81 -16.43
CA PHE A 266 21.14 2.06 -17.04
C PHE A 266 21.06 3.23 -16.05
N HIS A 267 21.23 2.99 -14.74
CA HIS A 267 21.10 3.93 -13.63
C HIS A 267 19.72 4.56 -13.47
N PHE A 268 18.69 3.97 -14.08
CA PHE A 268 17.29 4.28 -13.86
C PHE A 268 16.43 3.00 -13.93
N TYR A 269 15.22 3.07 -13.40
CA TYR A 269 14.23 1.99 -13.47
C TYR A 269 12.84 2.56 -13.73
N LYS A 270 12.07 1.88 -14.58
CA LYS A 270 10.68 2.22 -14.89
C LYS A 270 9.87 0.94 -14.93
N ALA A 271 8.94 0.78 -14.01
CA ALA A 271 8.17 -0.45 -13.90
C ALA A 271 6.69 -0.21 -13.65
N ILE A 272 5.86 -1.13 -14.15
CA ILE A 272 4.48 -1.29 -13.75
C ILE A 272 4.32 -2.70 -13.19
N ILE A 273 3.72 -2.82 -12.01
CA ILE A 273 3.50 -4.08 -11.31
C ILE A 273 1.99 -4.31 -11.20
N LEU A 274 1.52 -5.43 -11.72
CA LEU A 274 0.12 -5.85 -11.64
C LEU A 274 -0.04 -6.93 -10.59
N VAL A 275 -0.99 -6.74 -9.69
CA VAL A 275 -1.26 -7.64 -8.56
C VAL A 275 -2.74 -8.01 -8.46
N PRO A 276 -3.09 -9.20 -7.92
CA PRO A 276 -4.46 -9.63 -7.78
C PRO A 276 -5.31 -8.76 -6.84
N THR A 277 -4.78 -8.37 -5.69
CA THR A 277 -5.56 -7.76 -4.60
C THR A 277 -4.94 -6.45 -4.10
N ILE A 278 -5.78 -5.62 -3.46
CA ILE A 278 -5.33 -4.35 -2.85
C ILE A 278 -4.32 -4.61 -1.72
N THR A 279 -4.44 -5.69 -0.99
CA THR A 279 -3.48 -6.06 0.07
C THR A 279 -2.09 -6.32 -0.50
N LEU A 280 -2.01 -6.93 -1.67
CA LEU A 280 -0.74 -7.17 -2.36
C LEU A 280 -0.11 -5.88 -2.88
N VAL A 281 -0.89 -4.83 -3.15
CA VAL A 281 -0.32 -3.50 -3.52
C VAL A 281 0.60 -2.98 -2.41
N ASP A 282 0.15 -3.04 -1.16
CA ASP A 282 0.93 -2.56 -0.02
C ASP A 282 2.17 -3.45 0.23
N GLN A 283 2.04 -4.77 0.08
CA GLN A 283 3.18 -5.70 0.21
C GLN A 283 4.24 -5.51 -0.87
N TRP A 284 3.84 -5.30 -2.11
CA TRP A 284 4.77 -5.03 -3.20
C TRP A 284 5.47 -3.67 -3.01
N GLU A 285 4.78 -2.67 -2.46
CA GLU A 285 5.41 -1.41 -2.07
C GLU A 285 6.52 -1.64 -1.03
N ASP A 286 6.23 -2.42 0.03
CA ASP A 286 7.20 -2.73 1.07
C ASP A 286 8.41 -3.51 0.52
N GLU A 287 8.17 -4.49 -0.36
CA GLU A 287 9.27 -5.21 -1.02
C GLU A 287 10.11 -4.30 -1.93
N CYS A 288 9.49 -3.39 -2.68
CA CYS A 288 10.22 -2.38 -3.46
C CYS A 288 11.08 -1.47 -2.56
N LYS A 289 10.52 -1.02 -1.43
CA LYS A 289 11.26 -0.21 -0.44
C LYS A 289 12.45 -0.97 0.19
N ARG A 290 12.32 -2.27 0.41
CA ARG A 290 13.44 -3.12 0.88
C ARG A 290 14.59 -3.19 -0.12
N PHE A 291 14.31 -3.08 -1.42
CA PHE A 291 15.32 -2.93 -2.48
C PHE A 291 15.84 -1.50 -2.62
N HIS A 292 15.35 -0.54 -1.83
CA HIS A 292 15.58 0.90 -1.95
C HIS A 292 15.09 1.49 -3.28
N PHE A 293 14.07 0.91 -3.89
CA PHE A 293 13.34 1.56 -4.97
C PHE A 293 12.42 2.63 -4.39
N ASN A 294 12.53 3.84 -4.90
CA ASN A 294 11.76 5.01 -4.51
C ASN A 294 10.73 5.37 -5.58
N HIS A 295 9.94 6.45 -5.38
CA HIS A 295 8.96 6.95 -6.35
C HIS A 295 7.92 5.90 -6.77
N ILE A 296 7.20 5.38 -5.78
CA ILE A 296 6.17 4.36 -5.97
C ILE A 296 4.79 5.01 -5.97
N THR A 297 4.03 4.82 -7.04
CA THR A 297 2.63 5.26 -7.17
C THR A 297 1.70 4.05 -7.13
N LYS A 298 0.71 4.08 -6.23
CA LYS A 298 -0.30 3.02 -6.07
C LYS A 298 -1.59 3.37 -6.78
N VAL A 299 -1.99 2.57 -7.77
CA VAL A 299 -3.23 2.76 -8.54
C VAL A 299 -4.31 1.81 -8.00
N SER A 300 -5.00 2.25 -6.98
CA SER A 300 -6.08 1.50 -6.33
C SER A 300 -7.15 2.45 -5.77
N SER A 301 -8.30 1.91 -5.39
CA SER A 301 -9.38 2.69 -4.77
C SER A 301 -8.99 3.33 -3.41
N LYS A 302 -7.95 2.86 -2.76
CA LYS A 302 -7.42 3.43 -1.52
C LYS A 302 -6.57 4.69 -1.73
N ASN A 303 -6.08 4.95 -2.93
CA ASN A 303 -5.31 6.16 -3.25
C ASN A 303 -6.08 7.08 -4.19
N PRO A 304 -6.85 8.06 -3.70
CA PRO A 304 -7.61 8.96 -4.55
C PRO A 304 -6.71 9.89 -5.41
N LYS A 305 -5.44 10.07 -5.04
CA LYS A 305 -4.47 10.95 -5.74
C LYS A 305 -3.70 10.25 -6.86
N TRP A 306 -3.93 8.96 -7.09
CA TRP A 306 -3.14 8.18 -8.06
C TRP A 306 -3.05 8.83 -9.45
N LYS A 307 -4.13 9.47 -9.90
CA LYS A 307 -4.17 10.12 -11.21
C LYS A 307 -3.22 11.32 -11.28
N THR A 308 -3.25 12.19 -10.28
CA THR A 308 -2.36 13.35 -10.19
C THR A 308 -0.88 12.94 -10.11
N GLU A 309 -0.58 11.88 -9.34
CA GLU A 309 0.77 11.31 -9.23
C GLU A 309 1.23 10.76 -10.59
N LEU A 310 0.36 10.02 -11.29
CA LEU A 310 0.66 9.46 -12.60
C LEU A 310 0.85 10.55 -13.66
N ASP A 311 0.04 11.61 -13.64
CA ASP A 311 0.17 12.77 -14.54
C ASP A 311 1.50 13.50 -14.27
N SER A 312 1.93 13.61 -13.02
CA SER A 312 3.25 14.16 -12.66
C SER A 312 4.39 13.32 -13.27
N ILE A 313 4.30 11.97 -13.19
CA ILE A 313 5.28 11.07 -13.81
C ILE A 313 5.31 11.28 -15.33
N LYS A 314 4.14 11.30 -15.99
CA LYS A 314 4.04 11.51 -17.44
C LYS A 314 4.60 12.86 -17.88
N THR A 315 4.35 13.90 -17.09
CA THR A 315 4.88 15.24 -17.36
C THR A 315 6.41 15.25 -17.28
N LYS A 316 6.99 14.66 -16.22
CA LYS A 316 8.46 14.52 -16.10
C LYS A 316 9.06 13.73 -17.27
N GLU A 317 8.40 12.66 -17.70
CA GLU A 317 8.84 11.85 -18.85
C GLU A 317 8.70 12.57 -20.19
N SER A 318 7.79 13.54 -20.31
CA SER A 318 7.59 14.34 -21.52
C SER A 318 8.54 15.54 -21.59
N ILE A 319 8.85 16.15 -20.45
CA ILE A 319 9.74 17.30 -20.32
C ILE A 319 11.09 16.79 -19.79
N LYS A 320 11.86 16.09 -20.62
CA LYS A 320 13.23 15.70 -20.24
C LYS A 320 14.08 16.95 -20.07
N ILE A 321 14.26 17.39 -18.83
CA ILE A 321 15.20 18.46 -18.47
C ILE A 321 16.58 17.81 -18.36
N ASP A 322 17.55 18.30 -19.09
CA ASP A 322 18.98 17.95 -19.04
C ASP A 322 19.37 16.50 -19.36
N GLY A 323 18.51 15.73 -20.03
CA GLY A 323 18.87 14.35 -20.44
C GLY A 323 18.85 13.31 -19.32
N GLU A 324 18.49 13.67 -18.09
CA GLU A 324 18.37 12.73 -16.99
C GLU A 324 17.09 11.88 -17.12
N GLU A 325 17.26 10.56 -16.96
CA GLU A 325 16.15 9.60 -16.95
C GLU A 325 15.56 9.50 -15.56
N SER A 326 14.24 9.67 -15.43
CA SER A 326 13.56 9.49 -14.14
C SER A 326 13.32 8.01 -13.81
N SER A 327 13.31 7.69 -12.52
CA SER A 327 12.97 6.36 -12.00
C SER A 327 11.60 6.37 -11.35
N PHE A 328 10.76 5.35 -11.62
CA PHE A 328 9.46 5.20 -10.98
C PHE A 328 8.94 3.75 -11.03
N ILE A 329 8.05 3.44 -10.10
CA ILE A 329 7.27 2.19 -10.06
C ILE A 329 5.80 2.53 -9.91
N ILE A 330 4.95 1.92 -10.70
CA ILE A 330 3.50 1.99 -10.61
C ILE A 330 2.99 0.61 -10.18
N ILE A 331 2.22 0.53 -9.10
CA ILE A 331 1.61 -0.72 -8.64
C ILE A 331 0.10 -0.61 -8.81
N ALA A 332 -0.50 -1.51 -9.57
CA ALA A 332 -1.93 -1.51 -9.86
C ALA A 332 -2.54 -2.89 -9.65
N THR A 333 -3.84 -2.95 -9.29
CA THR A 333 -4.56 -4.22 -9.27
C THR A 333 -5.03 -4.62 -10.67
N TYR A 334 -5.21 -5.92 -10.92
CA TYR A 334 -5.84 -6.38 -12.16
C TYR A 334 -7.24 -5.78 -12.36
N ALA A 335 -8.01 -5.63 -11.30
CA ALA A 335 -9.32 -4.97 -11.35
C ALA A 335 -9.26 -3.51 -11.82
N SER A 336 -8.22 -2.78 -11.43
CA SER A 336 -7.97 -1.42 -11.94
C SER A 336 -7.51 -1.46 -13.41
N PHE A 337 -6.62 -2.38 -13.74
CA PHE A 337 -6.09 -2.56 -15.10
C PHE A 337 -7.18 -2.98 -16.11
N ALA A 338 -8.18 -3.76 -15.71
CA ALA A 338 -9.31 -4.15 -16.55
C ALA A 338 -10.23 -2.99 -16.94
N ARG A 339 -10.26 -1.90 -16.18
CA ARG A 339 -11.09 -0.71 -16.46
C ARG A 339 -10.48 0.13 -17.57
N GLU A 340 -11.22 0.35 -18.66
CA GLU A 340 -10.77 1.05 -19.85
C GLU A 340 -10.10 2.41 -19.58
N ASN A 341 -10.73 3.23 -18.76
CA ASN A 341 -10.23 4.56 -18.41
C ASN A 341 -8.89 4.52 -17.67
N ILE A 342 -8.74 3.56 -16.72
CA ILE A 342 -7.50 3.39 -15.96
C ILE A 342 -6.43 2.74 -16.82
N PHE A 343 -6.79 1.72 -17.61
CA PHE A 343 -5.90 1.07 -18.54
C PHE A 343 -5.21 2.07 -19.48
N ARG A 344 -6.01 2.94 -20.11
CA ARG A 344 -5.47 3.99 -20.99
C ARG A 344 -4.44 4.87 -20.29
N GLU A 345 -4.72 5.26 -19.05
CA GLU A 345 -3.76 6.04 -18.27
C GLU A 345 -2.47 5.27 -17.96
N LEU A 346 -2.57 3.98 -17.64
CA LEU A 346 -1.43 3.14 -17.30
C LEU A 346 -0.52 2.80 -18.50
N VAL A 347 -1.04 2.75 -19.72
CA VAL A 347 -0.27 2.37 -20.91
C VAL A 347 0.13 3.55 -21.81
N ASN A 348 -0.46 4.73 -21.60
CA ASN A 348 -0.22 5.90 -22.43
C ASN A 348 1.03 6.69 -21.98
N PHE A 349 2.18 6.18 -22.34
CA PHE A 349 3.47 6.84 -22.21
C PHE A 349 4.07 7.14 -23.57
N ASN A 350 5.02 8.08 -23.62
CA ASN A 350 5.77 8.34 -24.85
C ASN A 350 6.53 7.07 -25.31
N ARG A 351 6.92 7.03 -26.58
CA ARG A 351 7.54 5.86 -27.22
C ARG A 351 8.83 5.42 -26.52
N ASN A 352 9.64 6.37 -26.04
CA ASN A 352 10.91 6.07 -25.38
C ASN A 352 10.67 5.45 -24.01
N THR A 353 9.81 6.06 -23.18
CA THR A 353 9.42 5.53 -21.87
C THR A 353 8.81 4.14 -22.01
N THR A 354 7.89 3.93 -22.94
CA THR A 354 7.27 2.62 -23.21
C THR A 354 8.31 1.53 -23.51
N ARG A 355 9.39 1.85 -24.25
CA ARG A 355 10.48 0.90 -24.53
C ARG A 355 11.36 0.60 -23.31
N GLN A 356 11.42 1.51 -22.36
CA GLN A 356 12.24 1.38 -21.14
C GLN A 356 11.49 0.66 -20.02
N MET A 357 10.14 0.67 -20.05
CA MET A 357 9.30 0.11 -18.99
C MET A 357 9.37 -1.41 -18.93
N LEU A 358 9.36 -1.92 -17.70
CA LEU A 358 9.17 -3.32 -17.34
C LEU A 358 7.77 -3.54 -16.77
N LEU A 359 7.00 -4.45 -17.36
CA LEU A 359 5.78 -4.98 -16.77
C LEU A 359 6.11 -6.21 -15.93
N ILE A 360 5.72 -6.21 -14.67
CA ILE A 360 5.74 -7.37 -13.78
C ILE A 360 4.28 -7.74 -13.47
N ALA A 361 3.87 -8.95 -13.81
CA ALA A 361 2.54 -9.46 -13.54
C ALA A 361 2.61 -10.58 -12.48
N ASP A 362 2.20 -10.26 -11.26
CA ASP A 362 2.13 -11.26 -10.19
C ASP A 362 0.87 -12.10 -10.34
N GLU A 363 0.97 -13.40 -10.07
CA GLU A 363 -0.05 -14.40 -10.41
C GLU A 363 -0.55 -14.21 -11.85
N ALA A 364 0.39 -14.30 -12.82
CA ALA A 364 0.22 -13.95 -14.23
C ALA A 364 -0.92 -14.68 -14.93
N HIS A 365 -1.40 -15.80 -14.38
CA HIS A 365 -2.58 -16.51 -14.88
C HIS A 365 -3.85 -15.63 -14.89
N ASN A 366 -3.92 -14.59 -14.04
CA ASN A 366 -5.02 -13.61 -14.06
C ASN A 366 -5.07 -12.79 -15.36
N MET A 367 -3.98 -12.71 -16.10
CA MET A 367 -3.95 -11.98 -17.38
C MET A 367 -4.77 -12.68 -18.48
N GLY A 368 -5.08 -13.98 -18.33
CA GLY A 368 -5.97 -14.71 -19.22
C GLY A 368 -7.46 -14.48 -18.96
N ALA A 369 -7.85 -13.73 -17.93
CA ALA A 369 -9.26 -13.43 -17.66
C ALA A 369 -9.84 -12.49 -18.75
N GLY A 370 -11.09 -12.73 -19.17
CA GLY A 370 -11.71 -12.15 -20.35
C GLY A 370 -11.44 -10.66 -20.56
N ARG A 371 -11.83 -9.78 -19.60
CA ARG A 371 -11.62 -8.33 -19.73
C ARG A 371 -10.15 -7.89 -19.75
N ILE A 372 -9.26 -8.66 -19.11
CA ILE A 372 -7.82 -8.34 -19.10
C ILE A 372 -7.20 -8.84 -20.40
N LEU A 373 -7.62 -10.00 -20.87
CA LEU A 373 -7.17 -10.58 -22.14
C LEU A 373 -7.34 -9.59 -23.30
N ASP A 374 -8.50 -8.91 -23.36
CA ASP A 374 -8.79 -7.90 -24.37
C ASP A 374 -7.82 -6.69 -24.33
N ARG A 375 -7.18 -6.44 -23.19
CA ARG A 375 -6.23 -5.34 -22.98
C ARG A 375 -4.79 -5.67 -23.43
N LEU A 376 -4.43 -6.94 -23.51
CA LEU A 376 -3.05 -7.37 -23.77
C LEU A 376 -2.49 -6.79 -25.08
N GLY A 377 -3.32 -6.69 -26.13
CA GLY A 377 -2.95 -6.07 -27.39
C GLY A 377 -2.55 -4.59 -27.30
N GLY A 378 -3.08 -3.86 -26.31
CA GLY A 378 -2.76 -2.46 -26.04
C GLY A 378 -1.45 -2.25 -25.27
N VAL A 379 -0.89 -3.28 -24.65
CA VAL A 379 0.35 -3.19 -23.87
C VAL A 379 1.56 -3.23 -24.80
N LYS A 380 2.29 -2.12 -24.93
CA LYS A 380 3.46 -1.97 -25.81
C LYS A 380 4.79 -2.02 -25.07
N PHE A 381 4.82 -2.34 -23.77
CA PHE A 381 6.05 -2.41 -23.00
C PHE A 381 7.01 -3.47 -23.56
N ALA A 382 8.28 -3.10 -23.74
CA ALA A 382 9.25 -4.00 -24.34
C ALA A 382 9.68 -5.12 -23.40
N ARG A 383 9.70 -4.86 -22.07
CA ARG A 383 10.14 -5.81 -21.06
C ARG A 383 8.94 -6.32 -20.27
N ARG A 384 8.88 -7.64 -20.07
CA ARG A 384 7.75 -8.27 -19.40
C ARG A 384 8.21 -9.45 -18.55
N ILE A 385 7.67 -9.57 -17.34
CA ILE A 385 7.86 -10.72 -16.44
C ILE A 385 6.48 -11.14 -15.94
N GLY A 386 6.11 -12.38 -16.16
CA GLY A 386 4.99 -13.03 -15.51
C GLY A 386 5.49 -13.92 -14.37
N LEU A 387 4.83 -13.87 -13.23
CA LEU A 387 5.13 -14.69 -12.06
C LEU A 387 3.91 -15.56 -11.75
N SER A 388 4.07 -16.86 -11.65
CA SER A 388 3.03 -17.75 -11.15
C SER A 388 3.63 -19.05 -10.61
N ALA A 389 2.99 -19.65 -9.61
CA ALA A 389 3.29 -21.00 -9.18
C ALA A 389 2.60 -22.03 -10.09
N THR A 390 1.50 -21.62 -10.70
CA THR A 390 0.64 -22.43 -11.58
C THR A 390 0.22 -21.55 -12.77
N PRO A 391 1.08 -21.40 -13.79
CA PRO A 391 0.80 -20.49 -14.89
C PRO A 391 -0.41 -20.87 -15.74
N GLU A 392 -0.70 -22.16 -15.83
CA GLU A 392 -1.78 -22.70 -16.67
C GLU A 392 -3.14 -22.51 -15.98
N ARG A 393 -4.11 -22.05 -16.75
CA ARG A 393 -5.52 -21.96 -16.38
C ARG A 393 -6.20 -23.27 -16.79
N GLN A 394 -7.01 -23.83 -15.90
CA GLN A 394 -7.78 -25.04 -16.22
C GLN A 394 -8.91 -24.69 -17.20
N PHE A 395 -9.12 -25.56 -18.18
CA PHE A 395 -10.19 -25.40 -19.17
C PHE A 395 -10.20 -24.09 -19.98
N ASP A 396 -9.04 -23.40 -20.07
CA ASP A 396 -8.90 -22.14 -20.80
C ASP A 396 -7.65 -22.16 -21.71
N ASP A 397 -7.69 -22.96 -22.76
CA ASP A 397 -6.57 -23.07 -23.71
C ASP A 397 -6.28 -21.77 -24.44
N SER A 398 -7.31 -20.98 -24.74
CA SER A 398 -7.18 -19.70 -25.42
C SER A 398 -6.48 -18.66 -24.54
N GLY A 399 -6.86 -18.57 -23.26
CA GLY A 399 -6.20 -17.71 -22.29
C GLY A 399 -4.76 -18.14 -22.02
N ASN A 400 -4.51 -19.45 -21.91
CA ASN A 400 -3.16 -19.99 -21.74
C ASN A 400 -2.26 -19.64 -22.92
N LYS A 401 -2.74 -19.84 -24.15
CA LYS A 401 -2.00 -19.48 -25.36
C LYS A 401 -1.67 -17.98 -25.41
N ALA A 402 -2.65 -17.13 -25.14
CA ALA A 402 -2.46 -15.68 -25.14
C ALA A 402 -1.45 -15.21 -24.08
N ILE A 403 -1.45 -15.81 -22.87
CA ILE A 403 -0.45 -15.53 -21.83
C ILE A 403 0.95 -15.92 -22.32
N MET A 404 1.10 -17.13 -22.88
CA MET A 404 2.38 -17.61 -23.37
C MET A 404 2.93 -16.73 -24.50
N GLU A 405 2.09 -16.33 -25.46
CA GLU A 405 2.43 -15.40 -26.55
C GLU A 405 2.82 -14.01 -25.97
N PHE A 406 2.03 -13.51 -25.02
CA PHE A 406 2.29 -12.20 -24.42
C PHE A 406 3.65 -12.14 -23.72
N PHE A 407 4.07 -13.20 -23.04
CA PHE A 407 5.39 -13.27 -22.40
C PHE A 407 6.49 -13.86 -23.29
N GLY A 408 6.19 -14.24 -24.55
CA GLY A 408 7.16 -14.80 -25.51
C GLY A 408 7.68 -16.18 -25.08
N CYS A 409 6.79 -17.01 -24.54
CA CYS A 409 7.07 -18.31 -23.95
C CYS A 409 6.43 -19.48 -24.71
N GLU A 410 6.18 -19.34 -26.02
CA GLU A 410 5.50 -20.35 -26.83
C GLU A 410 6.20 -21.74 -26.80
N ASN A 411 7.50 -21.77 -26.52
CA ASN A 411 8.32 -22.98 -26.44
C ASN A 411 8.59 -23.44 -24.99
N GLY A 412 7.83 -22.96 -24.01
CA GLY A 412 7.98 -23.29 -22.60
C GLY A 412 8.36 -22.08 -21.72
N TYR A 413 8.34 -22.28 -20.42
CA TYR A 413 8.61 -21.23 -19.44
C TYR A 413 10.06 -20.72 -19.53
N THR A 414 10.25 -19.42 -19.33
CA THR A 414 11.59 -18.83 -19.31
C THR A 414 12.42 -19.36 -18.15
N PHE A 415 11.77 -19.62 -17.04
CA PHE A 415 12.38 -20.22 -15.86
C PHE A 415 11.35 -21.03 -15.08
N GLU A 416 11.76 -22.23 -14.66
CA GLU A 416 10.94 -23.10 -13.83
C GLU A 416 11.70 -23.46 -12.56
N PHE A 417 10.99 -23.38 -11.42
CA PHE A 417 11.50 -23.77 -10.11
C PHE A 417 10.35 -24.38 -9.29
N ASN A 418 10.14 -25.66 -9.49
CA ASN A 418 9.01 -26.35 -8.90
C ASN A 418 9.20 -26.65 -7.41
N MET A 419 8.11 -27.09 -6.75
CA MET A 419 8.10 -27.35 -5.31
C MET A 419 9.05 -28.47 -4.89
N LYS A 420 9.12 -29.55 -5.69
CA LYS A 420 10.02 -30.68 -5.41
C LYS A 420 11.47 -30.22 -5.40
N GLU A 421 11.89 -29.50 -6.43
CA GLU A 421 13.24 -28.96 -6.53
C GLU A 421 13.56 -27.98 -5.38
N ALA A 422 12.59 -27.15 -4.99
CA ALA A 422 12.75 -26.22 -3.88
C ALA A 422 12.92 -26.91 -2.52
N ILE A 423 12.25 -28.04 -2.31
CA ILE A 423 12.42 -28.91 -1.13
C ILE A 423 13.76 -29.62 -1.16
N ASP A 424 14.11 -30.25 -2.29
CA ASP A 424 15.34 -31.02 -2.45
C ASP A 424 16.58 -30.14 -2.27
N LYS A 425 16.54 -28.90 -2.80
CA LYS A 425 17.60 -27.90 -2.60
C LYS A 425 17.52 -27.17 -1.25
N GLY A 426 16.55 -27.51 -0.42
CA GLY A 426 16.43 -26.99 0.94
C GLY A 426 15.96 -25.55 1.04
N TYR A 427 15.26 -25.00 0.06
CA TYR A 427 14.63 -23.66 0.12
C TYR A 427 13.23 -23.71 0.74
N LEU A 428 12.55 -24.83 0.67
CA LEU A 428 11.31 -25.12 1.38
C LEU A 428 11.55 -26.26 2.37
N CYS A 429 10.72 -26.37 3.42
CA CYS A 429 10.83 -27.47 4.36
C CYS A 429 10.17 -28.74 3.82
N ARG A 430 10.63 -29.89 4.30
CA ARG A 430 9.96 -31.18 4.06
C ARG A 430 8.60 -31.20 4.74
N TYR A 431 7.69 -32.04 4.26
CA TYR A 431 6.38 -32.19 4.84
C TYR A 431 5.87 -33.62 4.84
N LYS A 432 4.95 -33.89 5.76
CA LYS A 432 4.13 -35.09 5.78
C LYS A 432 2.72 -34.69 5.37
N TYR A 433 2.10 -35.47 4.49
CA TYR A 433 0.75 -35.22 4.00
C TYR A 433 -0.15 -36.40 4.36
N PHE A 434 -1.25 -36.12 5.04
CA PHE A 434 -2.21 -37.08 5.53
C PHE A 434 -3.58 -36.78 4.91
N PRO A 435 -3.95 -37.47 3.82
CA PRO A 435 -5.30 -37.38 3.30
C PRO A 435 -6.24 -38.21 4.19
N HIS A 436 -7.38 -37.63 4.52
CA HIS A 436 -8.45 -38.29 5.27
C HIS A 436 -9.65 -38.51 4.36
N ILE A 437 -10.09 -39.76 4.26
CA ILE A 437 -11.32 -40.10 3.53
C ILE A 437 -12.49 -39.76 4.44
N VAL A 438 -13.39 -38.94 3.96
CA VAL A 438 -14.61 -38.51 4.65
C VAL A 438 -15.82 -39.03 3.91
N HIS A 439 -16.73 -39.66 4.60
CA HIS A 439 -17.97 -40.18 4.04
C HIS A 439 -19.15 -39.28 4.36
N LEU A 440 -20.06 -39.15 3.42
CA LEU A 440 -21.36 -38.54 3.67
C LEU A 440 -22.23 -39.54 4.41
N ASN A 441 -22.94 -39.09 5.47
CA ASN A 441 -23.95 -39.94 6.09
C ASN A 441 -25.14 -40.18 5.14
N ASP A 442 -26.07 -41.11 5.50
CA ASP A 442 -27.17 -41.49 4.63
C ASP A 442 -28.05 -40.32 4.18
N ALA A 443 -28.32 -39.37 5.07
CA ALA A 443 -29.14 -38.18 4.77
C ALA A 443 -28.39 -37.21 3.82
N GLU A 444 -27.11 -36.96 4.08
CA GLU A 444 -26.25 -36.15 3.23
C GLU A 444 -26.07 -36.76 1.86
N MET A 445 -25.87 -38.07 1.78
CA MET A 445 -25.73 -38.81 0.53
C MET A 445 -27.03 -38.78 -0.28
N ALA A 446 -28.19 -38.95 0.36
CA ALA A 446 -29.49 -38.87 -0.31
C ALA A 446 -29.71 -37.50 -0.94
N GLU A 447 -29.40 -36.42 -0.21
CA GLU A 447 -29.53 -35.04 -0.71
C GLU A 447 -28.50 -34.73 -1.81
N TYR A 448 -27.26 -35.19 -1.66
CA TYR A 448 -26.22 -35.07 -2.70
C TYR A 448 -26.64 -35.76 -4.00
N MET A 449 -27.18 -37.00 -3.94
CA MET A 449 -27.66 -37.74 -5.09
C MET A 449 -28.86 -37.05 -5.73
N ARG A 450 -29.81 -36.53 -4.92
CA ARG A 450 -30.97 -35.79 -5.40
C ARG A 450 -30.56 -34.59 -6.25
N ILE A 451 -29.60 -33.77 -5.75
CA ILE A 451 -29.10 -32.63 -6.49
C ILE A 451 -28.29 -33.03 -7.71
N SER A 452 -27.50 -34.10 -7.62
CA SER A 452 -26.71 -34.62 -8.72
C SER A 452 -27.60 -35.09 -9.89
N LEU A 453 -28.74 -35.72 -9.60
CA LEU A 453 -29.75 -36.11 -10.61
C LEU A 453 -30.41 -34.89 -11.26
N GLN A 454 -30.60 -33.78 -10.51
CA GLN A 454 -31.08 -32.54 -11.10
C GLN A 454 -30.03 -31.89 -12.01
N LEU A 455 -28.78 -31.89 -11.60
CA LEU A 455 -27.64 -31.35 -12.37
C LEU A 455 -27.40 -32.15 -13.67
N ALA A 456 -27.62 -33.49 -13.65
CA ALA A 456 -27.48 -34.33 -14.83
C ALA A 456 -28.39 -33.89 -16.00
N LYS A 457 -29.53 -33.24 -15.72
CA LYS A 457 -30.43 -32.71 -16.74
C LYS A 457 -29.87 -31.50 -17.49
N PHE A 458 -28.92 -30.80 -16.90
CA PHE A 458 -28.25 -29.64 -17.51
C PHE A 458 -26.95 -30.00 -18.23
N PHE A 459 -26.46 -31.25 -18.08
CA PHE A 459 -25.22 -31.68 -18.71
C PHE A 459 -25.40 -31.92 -20.20
N ASN A 460 -24.65 -31.23 -21.03
CA ASN A 460 -24.66 -31.43 -22.47
C ASN A 460 -23.62 -32.51 -22.82
N GLN A 461 -24.09 -33.68 -23.24
CA GLN A 461 -23.25 -34.83 -23.60
C GLN A 461 -22.37 -34.58 -24.83
N GLU A 462 -22.79 -33.73 -25.79
CA GLU A 462 -22.00 -33.44 -26.99
C GLU A 462 -20.80 -32.50 -26.70
N LYS A 463 -20.94 -31.66 -25.70
CA LYS A 463 -19.90 -30.68 -25.31
C LYS A 463 -19.12 -31.09 -24.06
N GLU A 464 -19.50 -32.20 -23.43
CA GLU A 464 -18.94 -32.63 -22.12
C GLU A 464 -18.90 -31.52 -21.07
N SER A 465 -19.87 -30.60 -21.10
CA SER A 465 -19.87 -29.38 -20.28
C SER A 465 -21.28 -28.94 -19.90
N PHE A 466 -21.34 -28.11 -18.87
CA PHE A 466 -22.56 -27.41 -18.47
C PHE A 466 -22.71 -26.07 -19.23
N PRO A 467 -23.96 -25.63 -19.49
CA PRO A 467 -24.21 -24.33 -20.10
C PRO A 467 -23.71 -23.20 -19.20
N LYS A 468 -23.09 -22.18 -19.79
CA LYS A 468 -22.63 -21.01 -19.08
C LYS A 468 -23.78 -20.02 -18.83
N GLY A 469 -23.84 -19.43 -17.61
CA GLY A 469 -24.75 -18.33 -17.29
C GLY A 469 -26.17 -18.76 -16.87
N ASP A 470 -26.40 -20.03 -16.47
CA ASP A 470 -27.67 -20.49 -15.93
C ASP A 470 -27.68 -20.41 -14.39
N ASP A 471 -28.48 -19.48 -13.84
CA ASP A 471 -28.59 -19.21 -12.38
C ASP A 471 -29.08 -20.46 -11.60
N ILE A 472 -29.95 -21.27 -12.19
CA ILE A 472 -30.48 -22.46 -11.54
C ILE A 472 -29.39 -23.51 -11.42
N LEU A 473 -28.67 -23.76 -12.52
CA LEU A 473 -27.52 -24.66 -12.53
C LEU A 473 -26.50 -24.27 -11.45
N MET A 474 -26.22 -22.98 -11.35
CA MET A 474 -25.27 -22.47 -10.41
C MET A 474 -25.68 -22.67 -8.96
N ARG A 475 -26.93 -22.38 -8.62
CA ARG A 475 -27.49 -22.66 -7.29
C ARG A 475 -27.41 -24.14 -6.93
N LEU A 476 -27.67 -25.01 -7.87
CA LEU A 476 -27.56 -26.45 -7.66
C LEU A 476 -26.12 -26.92 -7.43
N LEU A 477 -25.16 -26.39 -8.20
CA LEU A 477 -23.74 -26.71 -8.03
C LEU A 477 -23.24 -26.24 -6.64
N LEU A 478 -23.58 -25.01 -6.24
CA LEU A 478 -23.26 -24.49 -4.92
C LEU A 478 -23.91 -25.31 -3.80
N LYS A 479 -25.20 -25.67 -3.98
CA LYS A 479 -25.91 -26.48 -3.00
C LYS A 479 -25.28 -27.87 -2.83
N ARG A 480 -24.88 -28.53 -3.93
CA ARG A 480 -24.17 -29.80 -3.90
C ARG A 480 -22.81 -29.69 -3.20
N LYS A 481 -22.04 -28.64 -3.52
CA LYS A 481 -20.75 -28.35 -2.89
C LYS A 481 -20.88 -28.14 -1.39
N ARG A 482 -21.92 -27.45 -0.93
CA ARG A 482 -22.21 -27.21 0.50
C ARG A 482 -22.40 -28.48 1.29
N ILE A 483 -23.03 -29.52 0.72
CA ILE A 483 -23.20 -30.80 1.40
C ILE A 483 -21.84 -31.43 1.72
N VAL A 484 -20.93 -31.45 0.74
CA VAL A 484 -19.58 -31.96 0.93
C VAL A 484 -18.79 -31.16 1.95
N HIS A 485 -18.94 -29.83 1.93
CA HIS A 485 -18.24 -28.96 2.90
C HIS A 485 -18.75 -29.09 4.32
N LYS A 486 -20.04 -29.44 4.50
CA LYS A 486 -20.70 -29.60 5.80
C LYS A 486 -20.76 -31.05 6.30
N ALA A 487 -20.13 -31.98 5.61
CA ALA A 487 -20.18 -33.39 6.00
C ALA A 487 -19.80 -33.56 7.48
N GLN A 488 -20.67 -34.14 8.30
CA GLN A 488 -20.51 -34.28 9.74
C GLN A 488 -19.25 -35.02 10.15
N GLU A 489 -18.86 -36.04 9.36
CA GLU A 489 -17.65 -36.80 9.62
C GLU A 489 -16.38 -35.96 9.60
N LYS A 490 -16.36 -34.83 8.86
CA LYS A 490 -15.23 -33.87 8.87
C LYS A 490 -14.98 -33.29 10.26
N GLU A 491 -16.03 -32.94 10.98
CA GLU A 491 -15.91 -32.38 12.33
C GLU A 491 -15.33 -33.40 13.29
N VAL A 492 -15.75 -34.67 13.17
CA VAL A 492 -15.24 -35.77 14.01
C VAL A 492 -13.76 -36.03 13.72
N ILE A 493 -13.37 -36.13 12.45
CA ILE A 493 -11.96 -36.33 12.05
C ILE A 493 -11.12 -35.12 12.46
N PHE A 494 -11.61 -33.90 12.28
CA PHE A 494 -10.93 -32.70 12.71
C PHE A 494 -10.66 -32.69 14.21
N GLN A 495 -11.67 -33.02 15.01
CA GLN A 495 -11.53 -33.14 16.47
C GLN A 495 -10.47 -34.17 16.85
N GLN A 496 -10.45 -35.33 16.19
CA GLN A 496 -9.43 -36.37 16.41
C GLN A 496 -8.01 -35.84 16.13
N ILE A 497 -7.80 -35.17 14.97
CA ILE A 497 -6.50 -34.59 14.58
C ILE A 497 -6.02 -33.57 15.64
N VAL A 498 -6.91 -32.69 16.09
CA VAL A 498 -6.58 -31.66 17.07
C VAL A 498 -6.26 -32.31 18.43
N GLN A 499 -7.05 -33.32 18.83
CA GLN A 499 -6.82 -34.06 20.08
C GLN A 499 -5.51 -34.84 20.06
N GLU A 500 -5.19 -35.51 18.95
CA GLU A 500 -3.92 -36.24 18.78
C GLU A 500 -2.72 -35.28 18.88
N ARG A 501 -2.78 -34.13 18.18
CA ARG A 501 -1.75 -33.11 18.25
C ARG A 501 -1.55 -32.57 19.67
N TYR A 502 -2.67 -32.28 20.37
CA TYR A 502 -2.62 -31.82 21.75
C TYR A 502 -2.04 -32.86 22.69
N THR A 503 -2.40 -34.12 22.53
CA THR A 503 -1.88 -35.24 23.33
C THR A 503 -0.38 -35.45 23.10
N GLU A 504 0.07 -35.33 21.84
CA GLU A 504 1.47 -35.53 21.46
C GLU A 504 2.38 -34.40 21.95
N LYS A 505 1.94 -33.13 21.81
CA LYS A 505 2.78 -31.95 22.04
C LYS A 505 2.43 -31.12 23.27
N GLY A 506 1.29 -31.36 23.90
CA GLY A 506 0.79 -30.57 25.04
C GLY A 506 0.32 -29.16 24.65
N ASN A 507 0.32 -28.81 23.36
CA ASN A 507 -0.15 -27.54 22.82
C ASN A 507 -0.52 -27.66 21.33
N LEU A 508 -1.21 -26.63 20.83
CA LEU A 508 -1.61 -26.53 19.41
C LEU A 508 -0.85 -25.43 18.66
N LYS A 509 0.31 -24.99 19.16
CA LYS A 509 1.07 -23.87 18.59
C LYS A 509 1.38 -24.08 17.12
N TYR A 510 1.29 -22.95 16.39
CA TYR A 510 1.62 -22.87 14.96
C TYR A 510 0.74 -23.70 14.04
N THR A 511 -0.54 -23.82 14.40
CA THR A 511 -1.55 -24.55 13.63
C THR A 511 -2.43 -23.61 12.82
N LEU A 512 -2.58 -23.89 11.52
CA LEU A 512 -3.49 -23.19 10.61
C LEU A 512 -4.65 -24.11 10.25
N VAL A 513 -5.87 -23.58 10.36
CA VAL A 513 -7.09 -24.32 9.97
C VAL A 513 -7.74 -23.56 8.81
N TYR A 514 -7.85 -24.22 7.67
CA TYR A 514 -8.52 -23.69 6.49
C TYR A 514 -9.95 -24.21 6.42
N VAL A 515 -10.89 -23.31 6.72
CA VAL A 515 -12.32 -23.61 6.77
C VAL A 515 -12.95 -23.30 5.39
N PRO A 516 -13.95 -24.08 4.94
CA PRO A 516 -14.64 -23.81 3.69
C PRO A 516 -15.29 -22.43 3.64
N GLU A 517 -15.28 -21.78 2.47
CA GLU A 517 -16.14 -20.63 2.20
C GLU A 517 -17.56 -21.04 1.83
N GLY A 518 -18.54 -20.25 2.28
CA GLY A 518 -19.95 -20.53 1.98
C GLY A 518 -20.45 -20.06 0.62
N THR A 519 -19.89 -19.02 0.01
CA THR A 519 -20.63 -18.20 -0.97
C THR A 519 -19.92 -17.85 -2.28
N ARG A 520 -18.62 -17.92 -2.40
CA ARG A 520 -17.97 -17.53 -3.65
C ARG A 520 -17.60 -18.75 -4.49
N PRO A 521 -17.84 -18.71 -5.82
CA PRO A 521 -17.30 -19.71 -6.73
C PRO A 521 -15.77 -19.70 -6.65
N ASP A 522 -15.15 -20.86 -6.91
CA ASP A 522 -13.70 -20.91 -7.12
C ASP A 522 -13.33 -20.02 -8.32
N ASP A 523 -12.14 -19.42 -8.31
CA ASP A 523 -11.70 -18.47 -9.35
C ASP A 523 -11.82 -18.98 -10.78
N GLU A 524 -11.82 -20.31 -10.98
CA GLU A 524 -12.03 -20.93 -12.30
C GLU A 524 -13.48 -20.87 -12.79
N THR A 525 -14.43 -20.77 -11.87
CA THR A 525 -15.83 -20.56 -12.21
C THR A 525 -16.22 -19.08 -12.16
N ALA A 526 -15.36 -18.21 -11.68
CA ALA A 526 -15.61 -16.77 -11.58
C ALA A 526 -15.85 -16.11 -12.95
N ASP A 527 -15.18 -16.57 -14.00
CA ASP A 527 -15.42 -16.10 -15.38
C ASP A 527 -16.85 -16.45 -15.90
N VAL A 528 -17.48 -17.45 -15.29
CA VAL A 528 -18.87 -17.84 -15.58
C VAL A 528 -19.86 -17.02 -14.73
N PHE A 529 -19.36 -16.40 -13.62
CA PHE A 529 -20.19 -15.82 -12.55
C PHE A 529 -20.19 -14.29 -12.49
N ASP A 530 -19.48 -13.61 -13.37
CA ASP A 530 -19.37 -12.14 -13.39
C ASP A 530 -20.74 -11.39 -13.53
N SER A 531 -21.85 -12.14 -13.61
CA SER A 531 -23.19 -11.60 -13.82
C SER A 531 -24.18 -11.81 -12.66
N ILE A 532 -23.80 -12.45 -11.56
CA ILE A 532 -24.74 -12.74 -10.48
C ILE A 532 -24.43 -11.86 -9.25
N GLU A 533 -25.39 -10.99 -8.92
CA GLU A 533 -25.43 -10.27 -7.64
C GLU A 533 -25.36 -11.26 -6.47
N SER A 534 -24.47 -11.01 -5.52
CA SER A 534 -24.22 -11.81 -4.35
C SER A 534 -25.53 -12.10 -3.58
N VAL A 535 -25.96 -13.36 -3.56
CA VAL A 535 -26.89 -13.81 -2.54
C VAL A 535 -26.13 -13.75 -1.21
N ASN A 536 -26.58 -12.92 -0.28
CA ASN A 536 -26.03 -12.83 1.07
C ASN A 536 -26.10 -14.19 1.77
N ASP A 537 -24.99 -14.86 1.84
CA ASP A 537 -24.79 -16.14 2.55
C ASP A 537 -23.73 -15.99 3.65
N ASP A 538 -23.58 -14.76 4.18
CA ASP A 538 -22.61 -14.43 5.23
C ASP A 538 -22.87 -15.27 6.51
N ASP A 539 -24.14 -15.54 6.83
CA ASP A 539 -24.54 -16.37 7.98
C ASP A 539 -24.00 -17.82 7.90
N PHE A 540 -23.81 -18.36 6.71
CA PHE A 540 -23.36 -19.74 6.56
C PHE A 540 -21.85 -19.92 6.76
N SER A 541 -21.05 -19.00 6.25
CA SER A 541 -19.59 -19.05 6.38
C SER A 541 -19.15 -18.73 7.82
N GLU A 542 -19.85 -17.82 8.50
CA GLU A 542 -19.61 -17.55 9.91
C GLU A 542 -19.87 -18.77 10.78
N ASN A 543 -20.93 -19.50 10.56
CA ASN A 543 -21.25 -20.70 11.34
C ASN A 543 -20.16 -21.78 11.25
N LEU A 544 -19.61 -22.06 10.07
CA LEU A 544 -18.57 -23.10 9.94
C LEU A 544 -17.26 -22.70 10.64
N ILE A 545 -16.80 -21.47 10.49
CA ILE A 545 -15.58 -21.05 11.19
C ILE A 545 -15.78 -21.05 12.70
N ASP A 546 -16.99 -20.76 13.19
CA ASP A 546 -17.35 -20.86 14.60
C ASP A 546 -17.32 -22.30 15.10
N THR A 547 -17.88 -23.23 14.33
CA THR A 547 -17.87 -24.65 14.63
C THR A 547 -16.44 -25.17 14.80
N TYR A 548 -15.58 -24.97 13.81
CA TYR A 548 -14.18 -25.44 13.90
C TYR A 548 -13.37 -24.73 14.98
N THR A 549 -13.65 -23.45 15.23
CA THR A 549 -13.02 -22.70 16.33
C THR A 549 -13.48 -23.25 17.69
N GLY A 550 -14.78 -23.57 17.83
CA GLY A 550 -15.35 -24.19 19.02
C GLY A 550 -14.75 -25.56 19.31
N ILE A 551 -14.60 -26.43 18.32
CA ILE A 551 -13.98 -27.75 18.48
C ILE A 551 -12.54 -27.62 19.03
N VAL A 552 -11.76 -26.65 18.55
CA VAL A 552 -10.40 -26.40 19.07
C VAL A 552 -10.45 -26.00 20.56
N GLN A 553 -11.40 -25.14 20.95
CA GLN A 553 -11.58 -24.70 22.34
C GLN A 553 -12.08 -25.82 23.24
N ASP A 554 -12.90 -26.73 22.73
CA ASP A 554 -13.40 -27.91 23.48
C ASP A 554 -12.29 -28.92 23.78
N VAL A 555 -11.33 -29.09 22.83
CA VAL A 555 -10.15 -29.95 23.05
C VAL A 555 -9.23 -29.38 24.12
N SER A 556 -9.06 -28.05 24.15
CA SER A 556 -8.22 -27.40 25.16
C SER A 556 -8.73 -25.98 25.45
N LYS A 557 -9.27 -25.79 26.67
CA LYS A 557 -9.73 -24.47 27.14
C LYS A 557 -8.61 -23.45 27.34
N THR A 558 -7.36 -23.88 27.37
CA THR A 558 -6.18 -23.01 27.52
C THR A 558 -5.60 -22.58 26.18
N THR A 559 -5.99 -23.22 25.08
CA THR A 559 -5.51 -22.91 23.75
C THR A 559 -6.06 -21.56 23.25
N THR A 560 -5.17 -20.68 22.84
CA THR A 560 -5.54 -19.41 22.25
C THR A 560 -5.81 -19.60 20.75
N VAL A 561 -7.09 -19.54 20.37
CA VAL A 561 -7.51 -19.60 18.96
C VAL A 561 -8.09 -18.27 18.50
N LYS A 562 -7.76 -17.84 17.29
CA LYS A 562 -8.29 -16.62 16.68
C LYS A 562 -8.79 -16.88 15.28
N LYS A 563 -9.94 -16.29 14.96
CA LYS A 563 -10.46 -16.23 13.58
C LYS A 563 -9.69 -15.20 12.79
N PHE A 564 -9.32 -15.54 11.58
CA PHE A 564 -8.63 -14.67 10.66
C PHE A 564 -9.43 -14.56 9.37
N VAL A 565 -10.30 -13.53 9.30
CA VAL A 565 -11.26 -13.29 8.21
C VAL A 565 -10.98 -11.95 7.52
N SER A 566 -11.64 -11.72 6.38
CA SER A 566 -11.51 -10.45 5.63
C SER A 566 -12.04 -9.28 6.46
N GLY A 567 -11.37 -8.12 6.43
CA GLY A 567 -11.81 -6.91 7.10
C GLY A 567 -11.34 -6.72 8.55
N ILE A 568 -10.56 -7.64 9.11
CA ILE A 568 -9.98 -7.48 10.45
C ILE A 568 -8.98 -6.32 10.44
N LYS A 569 -9.17 -5.33 11.33
CA LYS A 569 -8.30 -4.15 11.47
C LYS A 569 -6.93 -4.47 12.09
N GLU A 570 -6.83 -5.48 12.94
CA GLU A 570 -5.62 -5.87 13.71
C GLU A 570 -4.83 -7.01 13.06
N ARG A 571 -4.88 -7.11 11.73
CA ARG A 571 -4.32 -8.24 10.96
C ARG A 571 -2.85 -8.52 11.28
N ASN A 572 -2.01 -7.49 11.30
CA ASN A 572 -0.57 -7.63 11.54
C ASN A 572 -0.28 -8.06 12.98
N GLU A 573 -0.99 -7.51 13.95
CA GLU A 573 -0.86 -7.88 15.36
C GLU A 573 -1.21 -9.36 15.61
N ILE A 574 -2.28 -9.86 14.98
CA ILE A 574 -2.68 -11.27 15.07
C ILE A 574 -1.58 -12.18 14.49
N LEU A 575 -1.00 -11.80 13.37
CA LEU A 575 0.09 -12.58 12.75
C LEU A 575 1.37 -12.56 13.58
N GLU A 576 1.71 -11.43 14.19
CA GLU A 576 2.86 -11.33 15.11
C GLU A 576 2.64 -12.21 16.36
N LYS A 577 1.46 -12.15 16.99
CA LYS A 577 1.11 -13.00 18.13
C LYS A 577 1.11 -14.49 17.77
N PHE A 578 0.67 -14.84 16.56
CA PHE A 578 0.78 -16.21 16.06
C PHE A 578 2.25 -16.63 15.86
N ALA A 579 3.07 -15.78 15.28
CA ALA A 579 4.49 -16.05 15.07
C ALA A 579 5.26 -16.21 16.40
N CYS A 580 4.89 -15.49 17.45
CA CYS A 580 5.45 -15.64 18.80
C CYS A 580 4.87 -16.85 19.57
N GLY A 581 3.73 -17.40 19.13
CA GLY A 581 3.05 -18.52 19.78
C GLY A 581 2.11 -18.12 20.90
N ASP A 582 1.77 -16.82 21.03
CA ASP A 582 0.74 -16.32 21.94
C ASP A 582 -0.67 -16.67 21.44
N ILE A 583 -0.84 -16.73 20.12
CA ILE A 583 -1.97 -17.36 19.46
C ILE A 583 -1.49 -18.70 18.91
N GLU A 584 -2.10 -19.78 19.35
CA GLU A 584 -1.67 -21.13 18.97
C GLU A 584 -2.30 -21.58 17.64
N VAL A 585 -3.57 -21.22 17.43
CA VAL A 585 -4.34 -21.66 16.26
C VAL A 585 -4.96 -20.45 15.55
N LEU A 586 -4.79 -20.39 14.23
CA LEU A 586 -5.54 -19.49 13.37
C LEU A 586 -6.54 -20.27 12.53
N THR A 587 -7.83 -19.95 12.70
CA THR A 587 -8.90 -20.45 11.82
C THR A 587 -9.20 -19.42 10.75
N SER A 588 -9.15 -19.82 9.49
CA SER A 588 -9.28 -18.90 8.37
C SER A 588 -10.05 -19.51 7.20
N MET A 589 -10.75 -18.67 6.47
CA MET A 589 -11.27 -18.98 5.15
C MET A 589 -10.22 -18.62 4.08
N LYS A 590 -10.56 -17.93 3.01
CA LYS A 590 -9.59 -17.48 1.96
C LYS A 590 -8.52 -16.49 2.39
N CYS A 591 -8.67 -15.81 3.51
CA CYS A 591 -7.79 -14.68 3.87
C CYS A 591 -6.31 -15.05 4.04
N LEU A 592 -6.01 -16.32 4.26
CA LEU A 592 -4.65 -16.84 4.30
C LEU A 592 -4.15 -17.29 2.92
N ASP A 593 -5.01 -17.35 1.90
CA ASP A 593 -4.64 -17.84 0.56
C ASP A 593 -3.80 -16.82 -0.22
N GLU A 594 -3.99 -15.52 0.04
CA GLU A 594 -3.28 -14.45 -0.66
C GLU A 594 -2.64 -13.45 0.31
N GLY A 595 -1.39 -13.11 0.05
CA GLY A 595 -0.73 -11.98 0.70
C GLY A 595 -0.37 -12.11 2.18
N VAL A 596 -0.40 -13.30 2.79
CA VAL A 596 -0.03 -13.51 4.20
C VAL A 596 1.22 -14.35 4.34
N ASP A 597 2.15 -13.90 5.16
CA ASP A 597 3.36 -14.64 5.49
C ASP A 597 3.27 -15.23 6.91
N VAL A 598 3.30 -16.56 7.01
CA VAL A 598 3.26 -17.29 8.28
C VAL A 598 4.36 -18.39 8.32
N PRO A 599 5.64 -18.02 8.30
CA PRO A 599 6.75 -18.98 8.14
C PRO A 599 6.80 -20.03 9.24
N ARG A 600 6.37 -19.68 10.46
CA ARG A 600 6.43 -20.56 11.62
C ARG A 600 5.27 -21.57 11.72
N SER A 601 4.31 -21.56 10.78
CA SER A 601 3.24 -22.56 10.78
C SER A 601 3.81 -23.97 10.61
N GLU A 602 3.54 -24.87 11.57
CA GLU A 602 4.03 -26.25 11.56
C GLU A 602 2.99 -27.23 11.05
N MET A 603 1.72 -26.99 11.36
CA MET A 603 0.61 -27.85 10.95
C MET A 603 -0.45 -27.04 10.19
N ALA A 604 -1.02 -27.64 9.17
CA ALA A 604 -2.21 -27.14 8.49
C ALA A 604 -3.27 -28.23 8.39
N ILE A 605 -4.51 -27.84 8.64
CA ILE A 605 -5.68 -28.73 8.46
C ILE A 605 -6.57 -28.07 7.40
N PHE A 606 -6.72 -28.73 6.26
CA PHE A 606 -7.60 -28.29 5.17
C PHE A 606 -8.97 -28.96 5.35
N CYS A 607 -9.91 -28.28 5.99
CA CYS A 607 -11.29 -28.77 6.16
C CYS A 607 -12.13 -28.65 4.88
N ALA A 608 -11.60 -27.95 3.88
CA ALA A 608 -12.16 -27.88 2.54
C ALA A 608 -11.08 -28.18 1.52
N SER A 609 -11.15 -29.38 0.95
CA SER A 609 -10.44 -29.69 -0.28
C SER A 609 -11.07 -28.88 -1.39
N THR A 610 -10.28 -28.10 -2.12
CA THR A 610 -10.76 -27.43 -3.31
C THR A 610 -10.50 -28.33 -4.51
N GLY A 611 -11.45 -28.42 -5.42
CA GLY A 611 -11.22 -29.05 -6.74
C GLY A 611 -10.21 -28.25 -7.59
N ASN A 612 -9.76 -27.08 -7.08
CA ASN A 612 -8.79 -26.21 -7.73
C ASN A 612 -7.36 -26.57 -7.27
N PRO A 613 -6.54 -27.25 -8.09
CA PRO A 613 -5.18 -27.61 -7.76
C PRO A 613 -4.32 -26.39 -7.41
N ARG A 614 -4.63 -25.22 -7.96
CA ARG A 614 -3.91 -23.97 -7.74
C ARG A 614 -4.01 -23.51 -6.29
N GLN A 615 -5.23 -23.44 -5.75
CA GLN A 615 -5.43 -23.05 -4.35
C GLN A 615 -4.71 -24.02 -3.40
N PHE A 616 -4.79 -25.31 -3.68
CA PHE A 616 -4.08 -26.33 -2.92
C PHE A 616 -2.56 -26.13 -2.95
N ILE A 617 -1.98 -25.85 -4.13
CA ILE A 617 -0.54 -25.58 -4.29
C ILE A 617 -0.14 -24.29 -3.55
N GLN A 618 -0.96 -23.25 -3.61
CA GLN A 618 -0.70 -21.98 -2.93
C GLN A 618 -0.74 -22.15 -1.40
N ARG A 619 -1.78 -22.79 -0.84
CA ARG A 619 -1.92 -23.08 0.59
C ARG A 619 -0.74 -23.89 1.10
N ARG A 620 -0.44 -25.00 0.40
CA ARG A 620 0.71 -25.86 0.73
C ARG A 620 2.02 -25.10 0.69
N GLY A 621 2.26 -24.28 -0.31
CA GLY A 621 3.50 -23.49 -0.44
C GLY A 621 3.72 -22.49 0.71
N ARG A 622 2.66 -22.03 1.38
CA ARG A 622 2.77 -21.17 2.57
C ARG A 622 3.25 -21.93 3.81
N ILE A 623 2.67 -23.12 3.99
CA ILE A 623 3.05 -24.02 5.08
C ILE A 623 4.50 -24.48 4.93
N LEU A 624 5.03 -24.60 3.72
CA LEU A 624 6.38 -25.11 3.48
C LEU A 624 7.48 -24.06 3.61
N ARG A 625 7.18 -22.82 3.96
CA ARG A 625 8.21 -21.81 4.23
C ARG A 625 9.10 -22.24 5.39
N LYS A 626 10.40 -21.98 5.26
CA LYS A 626 11.36 -22.30 6.30
C LYS A 626 11.29 -21.33 7.48
N HIS A 627 11.44 -21.89 8.67
CA HIS A 627 11.72 -21.17 9.90
C HIS A 627 12.83 -21.92 10.67
N PRO A 628 13.73 -21.25 11.41
CA PRO A 628 14.81 -21.90 12.14
C PRO A 628 14.34 -23.05 13.05
N ASP A 629 13.22 -22.86 13.73
CA ASP A 629 12.65 -23.83 14.67
C ASP A 629 11.75 -24.89 14.01
N LYS A 630 11.57 -24.83 12.69
CA LYS A 630 10.67 -25.72 11.96
C LYS A 630 11.42 -26.68 11.06
N HIS A 631 11.39 -27.97 11.41
CA HIS A 631 12.07 -29.01 10.66
C HIS A 631 11.20 -29.68 9.59
N ILE A 632 9.91 -29.84 9.89
CA ILE A 632 8.96 -30.51 9.01
C ILE A 632 7.58 -29.84 9.15
N ALA A 633 6.85 -29.78 8.05
CA ALA A 633 5.44 -29.36 8.05
C ALA A 633 4.52 -30.58 8.04
N ILE A 634 3.37 -30.48 8.69
CA ILE A 634 2.33 -31.49 8.72
C ILE A 634 1.09 -30.91 8.06
N ILE A 635 0.53 -31.66 7.10
CA ILE A 635 -0.67 -31.25 6.39
C ILE A 635 -1.70 -32.37 6.47
N HIS A 636 -2.85 -32.06 7.05
CA HIS A 636 -4.04 -32.90 7.04
C HIS A 636 -5.06 -32.34 6.05
N ASP A 637 -5.64 -33.18 5.22
CA ASP A 637 -6.60 -32.80 4.16
C ASP A 637 -7.87 -33.67 4.29
N LEU A 638 -9.04 -33.02 4.54
CA LEU A 638 -10.33 -33.63 4.85
C LEU A 638 -11.32 -33.49 3.71
#